data_4833613cf1cb7af25b25bdca27343dff
#
_entry.id   4833613cf1cb7af25b25bdca27343dff
#
_cell.length_a   1.000
_cell.length_b   1.000
_cell.length_c   1.000
_cell.angle_alpha   90.00
_cell.angle_beta   90.00
_cell.angle_gamma   90.00
#
_symmetry.space_group_name_H-M   'P 1'
#
loop_
_entity.id
_entity.type
_entity.pdbx_description
1 polymer ?
#
loop_
_entity_poly.entity_id
_entity_poly.type
_entity_poly.pdbx_seq_one_letter_code
_entity_poly.pdbx_strand_id
1 'polypeptide(L)'
;MFAEEIEIRTGLRPEIVSDCDSAFVALRIADTSDSEEYIIEHNDNKIVITAHRLRGLLFGCGEFIKKAVFDGRKISLVKNISMTRVPSMKIRGHQLSYTDMNNTVDNWDKAQYERYIRDLVLFGMNTVEADSGVREEKSTLMRFSQKEMLVAMSEICVKCDIDLSVWHELWSKDSDEETIEKMHRLYDDLPKLDILFPPGGDPGDMQGEAFVQRCALMNREMKKVFPNIQMWPSAQAPHEYPDWGERFAKEMAKCPEEIDGVIYGPNHAMPLDELRRKIDSRYPFRLYPDIGHNVRCETPVHFDRDDWHYSLAATLSREAVNPRPSEYRLYHRQTRQYVDGSVTYSEGVNDDLNKFVWSAMDLDCESDLRENVLDYCRAFFIGADAEKLADMLIAFEHSWEGDPVENVNIQTNYEAFVKMADEKPGLMQNWRFVLHLFRAYCDKIVRDRRIFELGLIDEAKSLVYLGKPEKALEILKTDFCDEYKEMRAKIDELAEILFNLIGIQLDVEHYHGMKWERGCTLMTIDNPVTDRRYLVNKMTADPDFAVKYFERNKVEHDEYYFSFAEHGFEVCGKQKGEYYMNFRGDMNFNAEMPVCITKVFDHFNFDCRVSGLTAGDYKLRMTYKTNPNDEISHHKVTINGNVIHDGKQYGGIRDEDFEKLHLADGFVSVVYDIPAGYIENGCAVLEITEPIDGFMISEFWFTKA
;
A
#
# COMPACT_ATOMS: atom_id res chain seq x y z
N MET A 1 22.03 -24.49 -0.19
CA MET A 1 21.48 -23.13 0.00
C MET A 1 22.59 -22.09 0.14
N PHE A 2 23.36 -21.97 1.25
CA PHE A 2 24.37 -20.90 1.40
C PHE A 2 25.46 -20.90 0.31
N ALA A 3 25.98 -22.06 -0.09
CA ALA A 3 26.93 -22.17 -1.20
C ALA A 3 26.36 -21.69 -2.54
N GLU A 4 25.07 -21.90 -2.79
CA GLU A 4 24.36 -21.39 -3.96
C GLU A 4 24.24 -19.86 -3.93
N GLU A 5 24.01 -19.28 -2.75
CA GLU A 5 23.97 -17.83 -2.56
C GLU A 5 25.32 -17.16 -2.90
N ILE A 6 26.40 -17.81 -2.51
CA ILE A 6 27.75 -17.34 -2.87
C ILE A 6 28.00 -17.51 -4.38
N GLU A 7 27.61 -18.64 -4.97
CA GLU A 7 27.72 -18.88 -6.40
C GLU A 7 26.96 -17.85 -7.24
N ILE A 8 25.74 -17.54 -6.87
CA ILE A 8 24.92 -16.52 -7.55
C ILE A 8 25.61 -15.16 -7.55
N ARG A 9 26.27 -14.79 -6.45
CA ARG A 9 26.90 -13.47 -6.27
C ARG A 9 28.31 -13.36 -6.84
N THR A 10 29.02 -14.49 -6.96
CA THR A 10 30.42 -14.48 -7.37
C THR A 10 30.67 -15.21 -8.70
N GLY A 11 29.69 -15.97 -9.19
CA GLY A 11 29.89 -16.93 -10.31
C GLY A 11 30.75 -18.12 -9.94
N LEU A 12 31.10 -18.30 -8.67
CA LEU A 12 31.94 -19.42 -8.20
C LEU A 12 31.22 -20.17 -7.07
N ARG A 13 31.01 -21.47 -7.28
CA ARG A 13 30.51 -22.33 -6.23
C ARG A 13 31.64 -22.64 -5.23
N PRO A 14 31.48 -22.30 -3.94
CA PRO A 14 32.51 -22.63 -2.95
C PRO A 14 32.59 -24.14 -2.74
N GLU A 15 33.79 -24.63 -2.42
CA GLU A 15 33.99 -26.00 -2.01
C GLU A 15 33.33 -26.21 -0.62
N ILE A 16 32.58 -27.29 -0.52
CA ILE A 16 31.97 -27.71 0.74
C ILE A 16 32.85 -28.78 1.36
N VAL A 17 33.42 -28.49 2.51
CA VAL A 17 34.30 -29.40 3.25
C VAL A 17 33.66 -29.83 4.57
N SER A 18 33.93 -31.03 5.03
CA SER A 18 33.42 -31.51 6.32
C SER A 18 34.27 -31.09 7.51
N ASP A 19 35.50 -30.64 7.27
CA ASP A 19 36.41 -30.14 8.30
C ASP A 19 36.19 -28.64 8.53
N CYS A 20 35.64 -28.31 9.70
CA CYS A 20 35.44 -26.93 10.08
C CYS A 20 36.72 -26.12 10.21
N ASP A 21 37.88 -26.74 10.48
CA ASP A 21 39.12 -26.02 10.69
C ASP A 21 39.75 -25.53 9.39
N SER A 22 39.50 -26.18 8.30
CA SER A 22 39.93 -25.74 6.97
C SER A 22 38.95 -24.77 6.28
N ALA A 23 37.73 -24.64 6.78
CA ALA A 23 36.72 -23.81 6.15
C ALA A 23 36.92 -22.33 6.50
N PHE A 24 36.78 -21.44 5.49
CA PHE A 24 36.72 -19.99 5.70
C PHE A 24 35.42 -19.57 6.45
N VAL A 25 34.28 -20.14 6.07
CA VAL A 25 33.00 -19.99 6.79
C VAL A 25 32.59 -21.39 7.27
N ALA A 26 32.51 -21.56 8.58
CA ALA A 26 32.07 -22.80 9.21
C ALA A 26 30.63 -22.61 9.75
N LEU A 27 29.74 -23.57 9.44
CA LEU A 27 28.37 -23.62 9.91
C LEU A 27 28.23 -24.72 10.96
N ARG A 28 27.67 -24.39 12.12
CA ARG A 28 27.52 -25.32 13.25
C ARG A 28 26.09 -25.30 13.79
N ILE A 29 25.53 -26.47 14.03
CA ILE A 29 24.36 -26.63 14.90
C ILE A 29 24.89 -27.00 16.28
N ALA A 30 24.54 -26.19 17.28
CA ALA A 30 24.80 -26.44 18.69
C ALA A 30 23.77 -27.46 19.25
N ASP A 31 23.64 -27.53 20.58
CA ASP A 31 22.58 -28.34 21.19
C ASP A 31 21.22 -27.92 20.62
N THR A 32 20.49 -28.88 20.06
CA THR A 32 19.22 -28.62 19.39
C THR A 32 18.15 -28.13 20.36
N SER A 33 17.60 -26.96 20.09
CA SER A 33 16.46 -26.37 20.80
C SER A 33 15.59 -25.61 19.82
N ASP A 34 14.44 -25.11 20.31
CA ASP A 34 13.55 -24.26 19.50
C ASP A 34 14.03 -22.81 19.40
N SER A 35 15.18 -22.47 20.01
CA SER A 35 15.77 -21.15 19.93
C SER A 35 16.20 -20.81 18.50
N GLU A 36 15.85 -19.63 18.05
CA GLU A 36 16.29 -19.05 16.79
C GLU A 36 17.57 -18.21 16.93
N GLU A 37 18.18 -18.24 18.13
CA GLU A 37 19.45 -17.57 18.39
C GLU A 37 20.52 -18.05 17.42
N TYR A 38 21.34 -17.11 16.97
CA TYR A 38 22.57 -17.40 16.25
C TYR A 38 23.73 -16.54 16.73
N ILE A 39 24.93 -17.12 16.65
CA ILE A 39 26.18 -16.49 17.05
C ILE A 39 27.11 -16.48 15.85
N ILE A 40 27.69 -15.35 15.54
CA ILE A 40 28.75 -15.20 14.54
C ILE A 40 30.04 -14.82 15.26
N GLU A 41 31.05 -15.65 15.10
CA GLU A 41 32.41 -15.37 15.56
C GLU A 41 33.27 -15.08 14.32
N HIS A 42 33.80 -13.86 14.23
CA HIS A 42 34.63 -13.42 13.11
C HIS A 42 36.05 -13.14 13.64
N ASN A 43 36.98 -14.01 13.30
CA ASN A 43 38.41 -13.85 13.53
C ASN A 43 39.07 -13.56 12.16
N ASP A 44 40.31 -13.04 12.15
CA ASP A 44 41.02 -12.52 10.96
C ASP A 44 40.89 -13.34 9.69
N ASN A 45 40.82 -14.67 9.80
CA ASN A 45 40.79 -15.59 8.65
C ASN A 45 39.62 -16.59 8.68
N LYS A 46 38.69 -16.47 9.61
CA LYS A 46 37.62 -17.46 9.80
C LYS A 46 36.36 -16.86 10.36
N ILE A 47 35.24 -17.31 9.83
CA ILE A 47 33.91 -16.98 10.34
C ILE A 47 33.25 -18.28 10.76
N VAL A 48 32.73 -18.30 11.98
CA VAL A 48 31.95 -19.43 12.50
C VAL A 48 30.55 -18.94 12.78
N ILE A 49 29.56 -19.55 12.16
CA ILE A 49 28.14 -19.28 12.40
C ILE A 49 27.56 -20.47 13.16
N THR A 50 27.12 -20.23 14.38
CA THR A 50 26.55 -21.25 15.27
C THR A 50 25.08 -20.92 15.55
N ALA A 51 24.19 -21.90 15.46
CA ALA A 51 22.78 -21.76 15.83
C ALA A 51 22.25 -23.05 16.45
N HIS A 52 21.06 -23.01 17.03
CA HIS A 52 20.40 -24.18 17.64
C HIS A 52 19.54 -24.97 16.66
N ARG A 53 19.07 -24.33 15.58
CA ARG A 53 18.25 -24.95 14.54
C ARG A 53 18.57 -24.38 13.18
N LEU A 54 18.05 -25.01 12.12
CA LEU A 54 18.37 -24.67 10.73
C LEU A 54 18.02 -23.22 10.39
N ARG A 55 16.82 -22.71 10.77
CA ARG A 55 16.43 -21.34 10.44
C ARG A 55 17.36 -20.30 11.08
N GLY A 56 17.79 -20.49 12.31
CA GLY A 56 18.78 -19.62 12.96
C GLY A 56 20.12 -19.60 12.22
N LEU A 57 20.55 -20.77 11.70
CA LEU A 57 21.75 -20.84 10.89
C LEU A 57 21.62 -20.10 9.57
N LEU A 58 20.43 -20.14 8.92
CA LEU A 58 20.13 -19.39 7.72
C LEU A 58 20.12 -17.89 7.96
N PHE A 59 19.60 -17.43 9.11
CA PHE A 59 19.67 -16.02 9.51
C PHE A 59 21.12 -15.54 9.67
N GLY A 60 21.96 -16.33 10.32
CA GLY A 60 23.40 -16.05 10.41
C GLY A 60 24.11 -16.00 9.04
N CYS A 61 23.75 -16.88 8.11
CA CYS A 61 24.22 -16.82 6.72
C CYS A 61 23.74 -15.54 6.02
N GLY A 62 22.52 -15.10 6.31
CA GLY A 62 21.96 -13.84 5.83
C GLY A 62 22.77 -12.64 6.34
N GLU A 63 23.16 -12.62 7.62
CA GLU A 63 24.04 -11.56 8.17
C GLU A 63 25.38 -11.49 7.43
N PHE A 64 25.99 -12.65 7.13
CA PHE A 64 27.20 -12.67 6.32
C PHE A 64 26.97 -12.02 4.95
N ILE A 65 25.89 -12.38 4.24
CA ILE A 65 25.57 -11.87 2.91
C ILE A 65 25.33 -10.35 2.96
N LYS A 66 24.57 -9.86 3.91
CA LYS A 66 24.25 -8.43 4.09
C LYS A 66 25.48 -7.55 4.39
N LYS A 67 26.50 -8.12 5.03
CA LYS A 67 27.74 -7.41 5.40
C LYS A 67 28.91 -7.69 4.48
N ALA A 68 28.74 -8.57 3.48
CA ALA A 68 29.74 -8.87 2.46
C ALA A 68 29.66 -7.90 1.28
N VAL A 69 30.81 -7.53 0.76
CA VAL A 69 30.96 -6.85 -0.54
C VAL A 69 31.46 -7.89 -1.53
N PHE A 70 30.65 -8.08 -2.58
CA PHE A 70 30.95 -8.99 -3.67
C PHE A 70 31.53 -8.19 -4.85
N ASP A 71 32.80 -8.39 -5.17
CA ASP A 71 33.50 -7.75 -6.29
C ASP A 71 34.05 -8.83 -7.22
N GLY A 72 33.25 -9.21 -8.20
CA GLY A 72 33.53 -10.34 -9.07
C GLY A 72 33.74 -11.60 -8.25
N ARG A 73 34.96 -12.17 -8.28
CA ARG A 73 35.33 -13.41 -7.56
C ARG A 73 35.84 -13.17 -6.14
N LYS A 74 35.82 -11.94 -5.66
CA LYS A 74 36.31 -11.59 -4.32
C LYS A 74 35.14 -11.30 -3.40
N ILE A 75 35.29 -11.76 -2.17
CA ILE A 75 34.39 -11.43 -1.07
C ILE A 75 35.20 -10.72 0.00
N SER A 76 34.75 -9.57 0.43
CA SER A 76 35.31 -8.83 1.55
C SER A 76 34.19 -8.44 2.51
N LEU A 77 34.50 -8.24 3.76
CA LEU A 77 33.55 -7.76 4.76
C LEU A 77 33.77 -6.29 5.04
N VAL A 78 32.68 -5.53 5.18
CA VAL A 78 32.75 -4.08 5.44
C VAL A 78 33.36 -3.81 6.81
N LYS A 79 33.08 -4.68 7.78
CA LYS A 79 33.55 -4.60 9.18
C LYS A 79 33.59 -5.99 9.83
N ASN A 80 34.11 -6.08 11.03
CA ASN A 80 33.93 -7.28 11.86
C ASN A 80 32.43 -7.51 12.09
N ILE A 81 31.96 -8.73 11.86
CA ILE A 81 30.53 -9.12 11.96
C ILE A 81 30.26 -10.00 13.19
N SER A 82 31.19 -10.09 14.13
CA SER A 82 30.95 -10.86 15.37
C SER A 82 29.73 -10.32 16.09
N MET A 83 28.78 -11.21 16.37
CA MET A 83 27.54 -10.86 17.07
C MET A 83 26.88 -12.09 17.68
N THR A 84 26.03 -11.83 18.66
CA THR A 84 25.01 -12.77 19.13
C THR A 84 23.66 -12.11 18.88
N ARG A 85 22.73 -12.81 18.24
CA ARG A 85 21.40 -12.31 18.01
C ARG A 85 20.33 -13.30 18.41
N VAL A 86 19.42 -12.82 19.23
CA VAL A 86 18.12 -13.44 19.48
C VAL A 86 17.09 -12.57 18.76
N PRO A 87 16.30 -13.11 17.82
CA PRO A 87 15.28 -12.32 17.15
C PRO A 87 14.33 -11.62 18.12
N SER A 88 14.03 -10.34 17.88
CA SER A 88 13.21 -9.52 18.78
C SER A 88 11.75 -9.94 18.77
N MET A 89 11.21 -10.26 17.60
CA MET A 89 9.84 -10.74 17.42
C MET A 89 9.82 -12.25 17.19
N LYS A 90 8.83 -12.93 17.75
CA LYS A 90 8.68 -14.40 17.61
C LYS A 90 8.18 -14.80 16.23
N ILE A 91 7.22 -14.03 15.68
CA ILE A 91 6.62 -14.26 14.36
C ILE A 91 7.10 -13.15 13.44
N ARG A 92 7.68 -13.53 12.31
CA ARG A 92 8.24 -12.61 11.32
C ARG A 92 7.92 -13.15 9.93
N GLY A 93 6.98 -12.53 9.24
CA GLY A 93 6.53 -13.12 7.99
C GLY A 93 5.96 -12.15 6.98
N HIS A 94 5.66 -12.73 5.81
CA HIS A 94 5.02 -12.03 4.71
C HIS A 94 4.01 -12.94 4.01
N GLN A 95 2.91 -12.32 3.56
CA GLN A 95 1.96 -12.98 2.69
C GLN A 95 2.54 -13.08 1.27
N LEU A 96 2.48 -14.27 0.70
CA LEU A 96 2.91 -14.58 -0.67
C LEU A 96 1.85 -15.47 -1.34
N SER A 97 0.63 -14.99 -1.38
CA SER A 97 -0.51 -15.76 -1.90
C SER A 97 -0.40 -15.99 -3.41
N TYR A 98 -0.66 -17.22 -3.86
CA TYR A 98 -0.76 -17.56 -5.28
C TYR A 98 -2.22 -17.45 -5.71
N THR A 99 -2.64 -16.22 -6.02
CA THR A 99 -4.02 -15.89 -6.44
C THR A 99 -3.98 -14.97 -7.64
N ASP A 100 -5.08 -14.86 -8.37
CA ASP A 100 -5.22 -13.90 -9.47
C ASP A 100 -5.36 -12.43 -9.01
N MET A 101 -5.40 -12.20 -7.70
CA MET A 101 -5.45 -10.86 -7.11
C MET A 101 -4.10 -10.16 -7.02
N ASN A 102 -3.01 -10.89 -7.23
CA ASN A 102 -1.65 -10.37 -7.13
C ASN A 102 -1.20 -9.72 -8.45
N ASN A 103 -0.18 -8.85 -8.37
CA ASN A 103 0.38 -8.18 -9.53
C ASN A 103 1.66 -8.83 -10.06
N THR A 104 2.08 -9.97 -9.52
CA THR A 104 3.36 -10.60 -9.88
C THR A 104 3.37 -12.11 -9.64
N VAL A 105 3.08 -12.51 -8.40
CA VAL A 105 3.39 -13.88 -7.93
C VAL A 105 2.49 -14.95 -8.54
N ASP A 106 1.33 -14.59 -9.08
CA ASP A 106 0.47 -15.50 -9.84
C ASP A 106 1.11 -15.96 -11.17
N ASN A 107 2.06 -15.20 -11.71
CA ASN A 107 2.85 -15.57 -12.88
C ASN A 107 4.08 -16.43 -12.57
N TRP A 108 4.38 -16.65 -11.29
CA TRP A 108 5.61 -17.35 -10.90
C TRP A 108 5.49 -18.87 -10.99
N ASP A 109 6.63 -19.50 -11.24
CA ASP A 109 6.80 -20.93 -11.03
C ASP A 109 7.31 -21.24 -9.62
N LYS A 110 7.38 -22.56 -9.31
CA LYS A 110 7.82 -23.04 -7.98
C LYS A 110 9.27 -22.63 -7.65
N ALA A 111 10.13 -22.48 -8.65
CA ALA A 111 11.53 -22.09 -8.45
C ALA A 111 11.64 -20.60 -8.10
N GLN A 112 10.81 -19.74 -8.73
CA GLN A 112 10.74 -18.32 -8.41
C GLN A 112 10.22 -18.11 -6.99
N TYR A 113 9.18 -18.85 -6.57
CA TYR A 113 8.70 -18.86 -5.18
C TYR A 113 9.79 -19.29 -4.20
N GLU A 114 10.47 -20.42 -4.47
CA GLU A 114 11.55 -20.88 -3.61
C GLU A 114 12.67 -19.83 -3.51
N ARG A 115 13.01 -19.20 -4.63
CA ARG A 115 14.05 -18.15 -4.66
C ARG A 115 13.65 -16.96 -3.79
N TYR A 116 12.42 -16.47 -3.92
CA TYR A 116 11.96 -15.30 -3.19
C TYR A 116 11.79 -15.56 -1.68
N ILE A 117 11.21 -16.71 -1.33
CA ILE A 117 11.11 -17.15 0.08
C ILE A 117 12.51 -17.26 0.70
N ARG A 118 13.48 -17.81 -0.02
CA ARG A 118 14.88 -17.91 0.42
C ARG A 118 15.49 -16.53 0.69
N ASP A 119 15.27 -15.56 -0.19
CA ASP A 119 15.74 -14.20 0.00
C ASP A 119 15.18 -13.60 1.30
N LEU A 120 13.89 -13.78 1.57
CA LEU A 120 13.24 -13.30 2.79
C LEU A 120 13.74 -14.03 4.04
N VAL A 121 13.98 -15.35 3.99
CA VAL A 121 14.54 -16.12 5.11
C VAL A 121 15.93 -15.62 5.48
N LEU A 122 16.77 -15.28 4.52
CA LEU A 122 18.08 -14.68 4.77
C LEU A 122 18.02 -13.32 5.47
N PHE A 123 16.86 -12.65 5.43
CA PHE A 123 16.58 -11.41 6.16
C PHE A 123 15.82 -11.63 7.47
N GLY A 124 15.61 -12.87 7.89
CA GLY A 124 15.07 -13.21 9.20
C GLY A 124 13.61 -13.64 9.21
N MET A 125 12.96 -13.78 8.04
CA MET A 125 11.61 -14.31 7.95
C MET A 125 11.56 -15.76 8.45
N ASN A 126 10.60 -16.06 9.33
CA ASN A 126 10.35 -17.42 9.83
C ASN A 126 8.95 -17.95 9.52
N THR A 127 8.09 -17.14 8.91
CA THR A 127 6.72 -17.51 8.57
C THR A 127 6.38 -17.01 7.18
N VAL A 128 5.89 -17.87 6.32
CA VAL A 128 5.25 -17.47 5.06
C VAL A 128 3.75 -17.69 5.16
N GLU A 129 2.96 -16.74 4.65
CA GLU A 129 1.52 -16.87 4.59
C GLU A 129 1.05 -17.07 3.16
N ALA A 130 0.20 -18.07 2.97
CA ALA A 130 -0.40 -18.40 1.69
C ALA A 130 -1.92 -18.29 1.76
N ASP A 131 -2.57 -18.09 0.61
CA ASP A 131 -4.01 -18.26 0.47
C ASP A 131 -4.39 -19.74 0.48
N SER A 132 -5.56 -20.05 1.02
CA SER A 132 -6.08 -21.42 1.12
C SER A 132 -6.40 -22.07 -0.22
N GLY A 133 -6.59 -21.28 -1.28
CA GLY A 133 -7.13 -21.78 -2.55
C GLY A 133 -8.60 -22.17 -2.50
N VAL A 134 -9.37 -21.62 -1.56
CA VAL A 134 -10.84 -21.81 -1.50
C VAL A 134 -11.51 -21.19 -2.72
N ARG A 135 -10.98 -20.09 -3.22
CA ARG A 135 -11.38 -19.46 -4.48
C ARG A 135 -10.75 -20.21 -5.63
N GLU A 136 -11.54 -20.70 -6.57
CA GLU A 136 -11.05 -21.33 -7.81
C GLU A 136 -10.81 -20.27 -8.90
N GLU A 137 -10.36 -19.09 -8.54
CA GLU A 137 -10.04 -18.01 -9.49
C GLU A 137 -8.76 -18.34 -10.25
N LYS A 138 -8.71 -17.99 -11.53
CA LYS A 138 -7.57 -18.31 -12.40
C LYS A 138 -7.23 -17.10 -13.26
N SER A 139 -6.09 -16.49 -12.96
CA SER A 139 -5.42 -15.62 -13.92
C SER A 139 -4.95 -16.46 -15.13
N THR A 140 -4.93 -15.82 -16.32
CA THR A 140 -4.40 -16.45 -17.54
C THR A 140 -2.90 -16.74 -17.43
N LEU A 141 -2.20 -16.13 -16.49
CA LEU A 141 -0.77 -16.33 -16.23
C LEU A 141 -0.48 -17.49 -15.29
N MET A 142 -1.46 -17.92 -14.47
CA MET A 142 -1.28 -19.01 -13.51
C MET A 142 -1.02 -20.34 -14.22
N ARG A 143 0.18 -20.89 -14.00
CA ARG A 143 0.65 -22.16 -14.61
C ARG A 143 0.27 -23.38 -13.77
N PHE A 144 -0.01 -23.17 -12.50
CA PHE A 144 -0.34 -24.20 -11.52
C PHE A 144 -1.72 -23.89 -10.91
N SER A 145 -2.37 -24.88 -10.36
CA SER A 145 -3.50 -24.62 -9.45
C SER A 145 -3.00 -24.03 -8.15
N GLN A 146 -3.86 -23.31 -7.45
CA GLN A 146 -3.53 -22.77 -6.12
C GLN A 146 -3.09 -23.87 -5.15
N LYS A 147 -3.75 -25.05 -5.20
CA LYS A 147 -3.38 -26.20 -4.39
C LYS A 147 -1.98 -26.73 -4.72
N GLU A 148 -1.62 -26.86 -6.00
CA GLU A 148 -0.27 -27.30 -6.40
C GLU A 148 0.81 -26.35 -5.92
N MET A 149 0.53 -25.05 -5.91
CA MET A 149 1.46 -24.05 -5.37
C MET A 149 1.50 -24.07 -3.85
N LEU A 150 0.38 -24.26 -3.18
CA LEU A 150 0.32 -24.38 -1.72
C LEU A 150 1.14 -25.59 -1.22
N VAL A 151 1.04 -26.74 -1.91
CA VAL A 151 1.89 -27.92 -1.64
C VAL A 151 3.37 -27.56 -1.82
N ALA A 152 3.73 -26.89 -2.92
CA ALA A 152 5.11 -26.47 -3.15
C ALA A 152 5.63 -25.51 -2.08
N MET A 153 4.80 -24.54 -1.65
CA MET A 153 5.16 -23.63 -0.55
C MET A 153 5.36 -24.38 0.76
N SER A 154 4.51 -25.36 1.05
CA SER A 154 4.67 -26.24 2.22
C SER A 154 5.99 -27.01 2.19
N GLU A 155 6.38 -27.55 1.03
CA GLU A 155 7.69 -28.22 0.82
C GLU A 155 8.87 -27.26 1.04
N ILE A 156 8.76 -26.01 0.54
CA ILE A 156 9.76 -24.97 0.77
C ILE A 156 9.88 -24.63 2.26
N CYS A 157 8.76 -24.55 2.97
CA CYS A 157 8.74 -24.31 4.42
C CYS A 157 9.48 -25.43 5.19
N VAL A 158 9.27 -26.68 4.82
CA VAL A 158 10.04 -27.83 5.38
C VAL A 158 11.53 -27.67 5.09
N LYS A 159 11.88 -27.34 3.86
CA LYS A 159 13.28 -27.21 3.39
C LYS A 159 14.03 -26.07 4.12
N CYS A 160 13.34 -24.98 4.44
CA CYS A 160 13.92 -23.81 5.07
C CYS A 160 13.72 -23.78 6.60
N ASP A 161 13.05 -24.78 7.18
CA ASP A 161 12.69 -24.82 8.60
C ASP A 161 11.88 -23.59 9.04
N ILE A 162 10.93 -23.13 8.23
CA ILE A 162 10.04 -22.00 8.52
C ILE A 162 8.57 -22.46 8.63
N ASP A 163 7.72 -21.61 9.18
CA ASP A 163 6.33 -21.94 9.43
C ASP A 163 5.46 -21.55 8.22
N LEU A 164 4.48 -22.40 7.90
CA LEU A 164 3.43 -22.13 6.93
C LEU A 164 2.18 -21.66 7.64
N SER A 165 1.77 -20.42 7.38
CA SER A 165 0.45 -19.88 7.73
C SER A 165 -0.45 -19.93 6.51
N VAL A 166 -1.72 -20.31 6.70
CA VAL A 166 -2.72 -20.31 5.62
C VAL A 166 -3.90 -19.46 6.01
N TRP A 167 -4.16 -18.47 5.18
CA TRP A 167 -5.35 -17.62 5.24
C TRP A 167 -6.55 -18.38 4.67
N HIS A 168 -7.62 -18.56 5.48
CA HIS A 168 -8.77 -19.39 5.16
C HIS A 168 -10.08 -18.68 5.43
N GLU A 169 -10.81 -18.32 4.38
CA GLU A 169 -12.09 -17.62 4.47
C GLU A 169 -13.18 -18.45 5.16
N LEU A 170 -13.97 -17.77 5.98
CA LEU A 170 -15.13 -18.36 6.64
C LEU A 170 -16.41 -17.59 6.29
N TRP A 171 -17.43 -18.34 5.89
CA TRP A 171 -18.71 -17.79 5.49
C TRP A 171 -19.86 -18.37 6.31
N SER A 172 -20.83 -17.52 6.70
CA SER A 172 -22.00 -17.94 7.49
C SER A 172 -22.89 -18.93 6.76
N LYS A 173 -22.88 -18.91 5.42
CA LYS A 173 -23.64 -19.82 4.56
C LYS A 173 -23.13 -21.27 4.58
N ASP A 174 -21.88 -21.51 4.95
CA ASP A 174 -21.29 -22.83 4.98
C ASP A 174 -21.62 -23.52 6.31
N SER A 175 -22.04 -24.78 6.28
CA SER A 175 -22.21 -25.58 7.48
C SER A 175 -20.86 -25.99 8.09
N ASP A 176 -20.88 -26.51 9.32
CA ASP A 176 -19.68 -27.03 9.98
C ASP A 176 -19.08 -28.19 9.20
N GLU A 177 -19.91 -29.09 8.69
CA GLU A 177 -19.51 -30.25 7.89
C GLU A 177 -18.86 -29.82 6.57
N GLU A 178 -19.46 -28.87 5.85
CA GLU A 178 -18.90 -28.33 4.60
C GLU A 178 -17.55 -27.63 4.82
N THR A 179 -17.43 -26.89 5.92
CA THR A 179 -16.15 -26.25 6.28
C THR A 179 -15.06 -27.29 6.52
N ILE A 180 -15.35 -28.33 7.30
CA ILE A 180 -14.41 -29.42 7.60
C ILE A 180 -14.03 -30.18 6.33
N GLU A 181 -15.01 -30.52 5.48
CA GLU A 181 -14.75 -31.23 4.22
C GLU A 181 -13.83 -30.40 3.29
N LYS A 182 -14.09 -29.10 3.18
CA LYS A 182 -13.23 -28.17 2.42
C LYS A 182 -11.80 -28.19 2.94
N MET A 183 -11.61 -28.09 4.26
CA MET A 183 -10.28 -28.08 4.87
C MET A 183 -9.51 -29.36 4.61
N HIS A 184 -10.10 -30.52 4.80
CA HIS A 184 -9.45 -31.80 4.51
C HIS A 184 -9.05 -31.92 3.04
N ARG A 185 -9.95 -31.53 2.13
CA ARG A 185 -9.64 -31.50 0.69
C ARG A 185 -8.45 -30.60 0.35
N LEU A 186 -8.31 -29.46 1.05
CA LEU A 186 -7.26 -28.49 0.77
C LEU A 186 -5.93 -28.84 1.43
N TYR A 187 -5.94 -29.40 2.63
CA TYR A 187 -4.75 -29.44 3.47
C TYR A 187 -4.17 -30.83 3.76
N ASP A 188 -4.91 -31.93 3.65
CA ASP A 188 -4.44 -33.26 4.05
C ASP A 188 -3.18 -33.71 3.32
N ASP A 189 -2.93 -33.20 2.12
CA ASP A 189 -1.74 -33.53 1.30
C ASP A 189 -0.51 -32.64 1.61
N LEU A 190 -0.65 -31.64 2.49
CA LEU A 190 0.48 -30.75 2.78
C LEU A 190 1.51 -31.46 3.67
N PRO A 191 2.81 -31.39 3.32
CA PRO A 191 3.88 -31.87 4.20
C PRO A 191 3.91 -31.18 5.57
N LYS A 192 3.47 -29.91 5.63
CA LYS A 192 3.51 -29.05 6.80
C LYS A 192 2.41 -28.00 6.73
N LEU A 193 1.75 -27.77 7.88
CA LEU A 193 0.86 -26.64 8.10
C LEU A 193 0.93 -26.27 9.58
N ASP A 194 1.34 -25.06 9.88
CA ASP A 194 1.62 -24.63 11.25
C ASP A 194 0.56 -23.71 11.81
N ILE A 195 -0.02 -22.84 10.96
CA ILE A 195 -0.95 -21.81 11.40
C ILE A 195 -2.16 -21.76 10.45
N LEU A 196 -3.35 -21.71 11.02
CA LEU A 196 -4.57 -21.30 10.32
C LEU A 196 -4.93 -19.89 10.72
N PHE A 197 -5.14 -19.06 9.72
CA PHE A 197 -5.56 -17.66 9.84
C PHE A 197 -6.95 -17.48 9.21
N PRO A 198 -8.05 -17.57 9.94
CA PRO A 198 -9.35 -17.14 9.45
C PRO A 198 -9.50 -15.63 9.56
N PRO A 199 -9.79 -14.90 8.46
CA PRO A 199 -10.20 -13.50 8.52
C PRO A 199 -11.61 -13.41 9.13
N GLY A 200 -11.84 -12.36 9.92
CA GLY A 200 -13.12 -12.15 10.58
C GLY A 200 -14.21 -11.64 9.64
N GLY A 201 -13.85 -10.61 8.82
CA GLY A 201 -14.83 -9.95 7.99
C GLY A 201 -14.31 -9.36 6.67
N ASP A 202 -13.04 -9.54 6.35
CA ASP A 202 -12.49 -9.11 5.06
C ASP A 202 -11.58 -10.19 4.45
N PRO A 203 -12.17 -11.12 3.70
CA PRO A 203 -13.62 -11.37 3.59
C PRO A 203 -14.18 -12.21 4.73
N GLY A 204 -15.49 -12.16 4.86
CA GLY A 204 -16.25 -12.95 5.84
C GLY A 204 -17.52 -12.22 6.25
N ASP A 205 -18.50 -13.00 6.75
CA ASP A 205 -19.82 -12.50 7.12
C ASP A 205 -20.36 -13.12 8.42
N MET A 206 -19.48 -13.76 9.19
CA MET A 206 -19.89 -14.42 10.44
C MET A 206 -19.91 -13.42 11.61
N GLN A 207 -20.87 -13.57 12.53
CA GLN A 207 -20.85 -12.83 13.79
C GLN A 207 -19.73 -13.29 14.71
N GLY A 208 -19.19 -12.38 15.55
CA GLY A 208 -17.99 -12.61 16.34
C GLY A 208 -17.99 -13.88 17.19
N GLU A 209 -19.12 -14.23 17.86
CA GLU A 209 -19.21 -15.47 18.66
C GLU A 209 -19.16 -16.72 17.77
N ALA A 210 -19.97 -16.74 16.70
CA ALA A 210 -20.05 -17.87 15.78
C ALA A 210 -18.70 -18.07 15.05
N PHE A 211 -18.03 -16.99 14.72
CA PHE A 211 -16.70 -16.99 14.11
C PHE A 211 -15.67 -17.70 15.01
N VAL A 212 -15.55 -17.30 16.28
CA VAL A 212 -14.61 -17.94 17.22
C VAL A 212 -14.93 -19.42 17.43
N GLN A 213 -16.23 -19.78 17.53
CA GLN A 213 -16.66 -21.17 17.70
C GLN A 213 -16.31 -22.02 16.47
N ARG A 214 -16.48 -21.47 15.26
CA ARG A 214 -16.09 -22.14 14.01
C ARG A 214 -14.57 -22.32 13.95
N CYS A 215 -13.78 -21.32 14.33
CA CYS A 215 -12.31 -21.43 14.41
C CYS A 215 -11.89 -22.55 15.39
N ALA A 216 -12.53 -22.63 16.55
CA ALA A 216 -12.25 -23.68 17.53
C ALA A 216 -12.57 -25.08 16.97
N LEU A 217 -13.67 -25.23 16.26
CA LEU A 217 -14.02 -26.49 15.57
C LEU A 217 -12.96 -26.87 14.53
N MET A 218 -12.57 -25.93 13.68
CA MET A 218 -11.54 -26.14 12.66
C MET A 218 -10.24 -26.63 13.26
N ASN A 219 -9.79 -26.01 14.35
CA ASN A 219 -8.54 -26.40 15.01
C ASN A 219 -8.60 -27.83 15.56
N ARG A 220 -9.72 -28.18 16.21
CA ARG A 220 -9.91 -29.57 16.71
C ARG A 220 -9.81 -30.60 15.58
N GLU A 221 -10.40 -30.32 14.44
CA GLU A 221 -10.36 -31.23 13.30
C GLU A 221 -8.96 -31.30 12.69
N MET A 222 -8.31 -30.17 12.44
CA MET A 222 -7.01 -30.15 11.81
C MET A 222 -5.88 -30.67 12.71
N LYS A 223 -6.01 -30.60 14.04
CA LYS A 223 -5.07 -31.25 14.99
C LYS A 223 -5.02 -32.78 14.84
N LYS A 224 -6.02 -33.40 14.22
CA LYS A 224 -5.98 -34.84 13.88
C LYS A 224 -4.97 -35.16 12.76
N VAL A 225 -4.71 -34.18 11.87
CA VAL A 225 -3.78 -34.30 10.75
C VAL A 225 -2.44 -33.64 11.10
N PHE A 226 -2.48 -32.45 11.66
CA PHE A 226 -1.34 -31.62 12.07
C PHE A 226 -1.36 -31.38 13.59
N PRO A 227 -0.76 -32.23 14.41
CA PRO A 227 -0.91 -32.19 15.88
C PRO A 227 -0.47 -30.86 16.53
N ASN A 228 0.44 -30.13 15.88
CA ASN A 228 1.01 -28.88 16.40
C ASN A 228 0.43 -27.62 15.74
N ILE A 229 -0.63 -27.78 14.93
CA ILE A 229 -1.25 -26.62 14.25
C ILE A 229 -1.82 -25.63 15.25
N GLN A 230 -1.66 -24.35 14.94
CA GLN A 230 -2.19 -23.24 15.72
C GLN A 230 -3.34 -22.56 14.99
N MET A 231 -4.30 -22.05 15.75
CA MET A 231 -5.44 -21.29 15.25
C MET A 231 -5.32 -19.82 15.70
N TRP A 232 -5.26 -18.94 14.73
CA TRP A 232 -5.11 -17.50 14.93
C TRP A 232 -6.24 -16.74 14.21
N PRO A 233 -7.43 -16.59 14.83
CA PRO A 233 -8.51 -15.79 14.24
C PRO A 233 -8.13 -14.31 14.17
N SER A 234 -8.55 -13.65 13.10
CA SER A 234 -8.37 -12.21 12.95
C SER A 234 -9.52 -11.42 13.57
N ALA A 235 -9.18 -10.29 14.18
CA ALA A 235 -10.15 -9.33 14.70
C ALA A 235 -10.62 -8.31 13.64
N GLN A 236 -10.57 -8.65 12.36
CA GLN A 236 -11.19 -7.89 11.28
C GLN A 236 -12.71 -8.04 11.33
N ALA A 237 -13.44 -6.94 11.30
CA ALA A 237 -14.90 -6.97 11.45
C ALA A 237 -15.62 -6.82 10.11
N PRO A 238 -16.69 -7.60 9.85
CA PRO A 238 -17.63 -7.28 8.78
C PRO A 238 -18.32 -5.94 9.06
N HIS A 239 -18.51 -5.14 8.01
CA HIS A 239 -19.15 -3.80 8.14
C HIS A 239 -20.59 -3.87 8.65
N GLU A 240 -21.28 -5.00 8.44
CA GLU A 240 -22.70 -5.19 8.81
C GLU A 240 -22.94 -5.34 10.31
N TYR A 241 -21.90 -5.54 11.11
CA TYR A 241 -22.04 -5.83 12.55
C TYR A 241 -21.25 -4.83 13.40
N PRO A 242 -21.82 -3.67 13.76
CA PRO A 242 -21.13 -2.65 14.56
C PRO A 242 -20.64 -3.12 15.94
N ASP A 243 -21.26 -4.13 16.51
CA ASP A 243 -20.92 -4.73 17.81
C ASP A 243 -20.03 -5.99 17.70
N TRP A 244 -19.52 -6.28 16.51
CA TRP A 244 -18.74 -7.47 16.22
C TRP A 244 -17.55 -7.66 17.15
N GLY A 245 -16.78 -6.59 17.37
CA GLY A 245 -15.59 -6.62 18.22
C GLY A 245 -15.88 -6.94 19.68
N GLU A 246 -16.99 -6.40 20.22
CA GLU A 246 -17.44 -6.73 21.58
C GLU A 246 -17.87 -8.20 21.70
N ARG A 247 -18.56 -8.74 20.70
CA ARG A 247 -18.97 -10.16 20.67
C ARG A 247 -17.76 -11.07 20.52
N PHE A 248 -16.81 -10.73 19.64
CA PHE A 248 -15.54 -11.44 19.51
C PHE A 248 -14.78 -11.47 20.83
N ALA A 249 -14.57 -10.32 21.47
CA ALA A 249 -13.84 -10.20 22.73
C ALA A 249 -14.54 -10.99 23.86
N LYS A 250 -15.87 -10.96 23.92
CA LYS A 250 -16.65 -11.71 24.90
C LYS A 250 -16.51 -13.22 24.74
N GLU A 251 -16.45 -13.72 23.50
CA GLU A 251 -16.24 -15.15 23.27
C GLU A 251 -14.80 -15.56 23.61
N MET A 252 -13.82 -14.74 23.23
CA MET A 252 -12.42 -14.93 23.58
C MET A 252 -12.17 -14.91 25.10
N ALA A 253 -12.96 -14.13 25.86
CA ALA A 253 -12.86 -14.10 27.33
C ALA A 253 -13.26 -15.43 28.00
N LYS A 254 -13.93 -16.35 27.29
CA LYS A 254 -14.17 -17.72 27.76
C LYS A 254 -12.92 -18.59 27.71
N CYS A 255 -11.85 -18.04 27.14
CA CYS A 255 -10.54 -18.69 26.98
C CYS A 255 -10.64 -20.06 26.28
N PRO A 256 -11.19 -20.17 25.04
CA PRO A 256 -11.21 -21.43 24.32
C PRO A 256 -9.78 -21.99 24.15
N GLU A 257 -9.61 -23.28 24.47
CA GLU A 257 -8.29 -23.94 24.43
C GLU A 257 -7.78 -24.16 23.01
N GLU A 258 -8.68 -24.13 22.04
CA GLU A 258 -8.39 -24.35 20.63
C GLU A 258 -7.87 -23.09 19.91
N ILE A 259 -7.88 -21.94 20.57
CA ILE A 259 -7.35 -20.70 20.01
C ILE A 259 -5.97 -20.45 20.61
N ASP A 260 -4.98 -20.20 19.74
CA ASP A 260 -3.58 -20.06 20.11
C ASP A 260 -3.09 -18.61 20.12
N GLY A 261 -3.76 -17.70 19.40
CA GLY A 261 -3.43 -16.28 19.35
C GLY A 261 -4.50 -15.46 18.63
N VAL A 262 -4.26 -14.17 18.44
CA VAL A 262 -5.16 -13.23 17.74
C VAL A 262 -4.38 -12.42 16.71
N ILE A 263 -4.97 -12.25 15.53
CA ILE A 263 -4.42 -11.39 14.48
C ILE A 263 -5.12 -10.05 14.49
N TYR A 264 -4.35 -8.99 14.38
CA TYR A 264 -4.82 -7.62 14.22
C TYR A 264 -4.36 -7.07 12.88
N GLY A 265 -5.29 -6.58 12.07
CA GLY A 265 -5.01 -6.09 10.72
C GLY A 265 -5.98 -5.00 10.25
N PRO A 266 -5.96 -4.66 8.96
CA PRO A 266 -6.91 -3.74 8.34
C PRO A 266 -8.37 -4.10 8.62
N ASN A 267 -9.27 -3.11 8.59
CA ASN A 267 -10.70 -3.29 8.93
C ASN A 267 -10.92 -3.87 10.34
N HIS A 268 -10.05 -3.49 11.26
CA HIS A 268 -10.11 -3.96 12.65
C HIS A 268 -11.39 -3.49 13.37
N ALA A 269 -11.90 -4.37 14.23
CA ALA A 269 -13.13 -4.13 14.97
C ALA A 269 -13.04 -3.02 16.03
N MET A 270 -11.84 -2.71 16.50
CA MET A 270 -11.54 -1.70 17.50
C MET A 270 -10.03 -1.38 17.52
N PRO A 271 -9.59 -0.26 18.12
CA PRO A 271 -8.17 0.07 18.24
C PRO A 271 -7.33 -1.04 18.90
N LEU A 272 -6.08 -1.22 18.46
CA LEU A 272 -5.19 -2.31 18.90
C LEU A 272 -5.00 -2.35 20.42
N ASP A 273 -4.78 -1.21 21.05
CA ASP A 273 -4.59 -1.11 22.50
C ASP A 273 -5.88 -1.43 23.27
N GLU A 274 -7.04 -1.12 22.71
CA GLU A 274 -8.35 -1.48 23.29
C GLU A 274 -8.59 -2.99 23.18
N LEU A 275 -8.36 -3.56 22.00
CA LEU A 275 -8.48 -5.00 21.78
C LEU A 275 -7.54 -5.78 22.72
N ARG A 276 -6.27 -5.32 22.84
CA ARG A 276 -5.28 -5.94 23.74
C ARG A 276 -5.74 -5.94 25.20
N ARG A 277 -6.43 -4.89 25.65
CA ARG A 277 -6.99 -4.83 27.02
C ARG A 277 -8.18 -5.75 27.27
N LYS A 278 -8.96 -6.04 26.21
CA LYS A 278 -10.17 -6.89 26.32
C LYS A 278 -9.87 -8.37 26.18
N ILE A 279 -8.80 -8.73 25.50
CA ILE A 279 -8.39 -10.13 25.29
C ILE A 279 -7.44 -10.57 26.38
N ASP A 280 -7.64 -11.78 26.93
CA ASP A 280 -6.79 -12.37 27.96
C ASP A 280 -5.32 -12.40 27.50
N SER A 281 -4.39 -12.05 28.41
CA SER A 281 -2.96 -11.98 28.13
C SER A 281 -2.32 -13.32 27.76
N ARG A 282 -2.99 -14.44 27.96
CA ARG A 282 -2.52 -15.75 27.50
C ARG A 282 -2.42 -15.84 25.99
N TYR A 283 -3.23 -15.05 25.25
CA TYR A 283 -3.20 -15.03 23.81
C TYR A 283 -2.15 -14.04 23.30
N PRO A 284 -1.10 -14.50 22.62
CA PRO A 284 -0.21 -13.63 21.89
C PRO A 284 -0.97 -12.95 20.76
N PHE A 285 -0.53 -11.75 20.39
CA PHE A 285 -1.06 -11.02 19.23
C PHE A 285 -0.05 -11.03 18.10
N ARG A 286 -0.54 -11.14 16.89
CA ARG A 286 0.21 -10.95 15.65
C ARG A 286 -0.38 -9.78 14.87
N LEU A 287 0.47 -8.87 14.43
CA LEU A 287 0.07 -7.82 13.50
C LEU A 287 -0.02 -8.37 12.09
N TYR A 288 -0.98 -7.86 11.32
CA TYR A 288 -1.13 -8.10 9.88
C TYR A 288 -1.08 -6.75 9.15
N PRO A 289 0.12 -6.10 9.12
CA PRO A 289 0.26 -4.74 8.63
C PRO A 289 0.21 -4.70 7.11
N ASP A 290 -0.49 -3.73 6.57
CA ASP A 290 -0.52 -3.45 5.16
C ASP A 290 0.72 -2.63 4.76
N ILE A 291 1.57 -3.21 3.93
CA ILE A 291 2.78 -2.57 3.41
C ILE A 291 2.76 -2.35 1.90
N GLY A 292 1.65 -2.69 1.25
CA GLY A 292 1.49 -2.64 -0.19
C GLY A 292 0.68 -1.45 -0.71
N HIS A 293 -0.33 -1.01 0.03
CA HIS A 293 -1.21 0.07 -0.42
C HIS A 293 -0.61 1.46 -0.23
N ASN A 294 -0.82 2.34 -1.20
CA ASN A 294 -0.32 3.72 -1.15
C ASN A 294 -1.24 4.65 -0.39
N VAL A 295 -2.52 4.62 -0.73
CA VAL A 295 -3.50 5.63 -0.36
C VAL A 295 -4.72 5.04 0.35
N ARG A 296 -4.60 3.84 0.85
CA ARG A 296 -5.67 3.08 1.50
C ARG A 296 -5.08 2.19 2.58
N CYS A 297 -5.89 1.82 3.58
CA CYS A 297 -5.56 0.97 4.69
C CYS A 297 -4.82 1.64 5.86
N GLU A 298 -4.32 0.86 6.81
CA GLU A 298 -3.86 1.31 8.13
C GLU A 298 -2.72 2.32 8.11
N THR A 299 -1.90 2.30 7.06
CA THR A 299 -0.72 3.17 6.94
C THR A 299 -0.77 3.96 5.63
N PRO A 300 -1.73 4.87 5.49
CA PRO A 300 -1.81 5.71 4.31
C PRO A 300 -0.56 6.60 4.16
N VAL A 301 -0.29 7.03 2.95
CA VAL A 301 0.79 7.96 2.65
C VAL A 301 0.46 9.32 3.24
N HIS A 302 1.16 9.74 4.29
CA HIS A 302 1.19 11.10 4.83
C HIS A 302 -0.15 11.85 4.91
N PHE A 303 -1.27 11.17 5.12
CA PHE A 303 -2.59 11.82 5.10
C PHE A 303 -2.84 12.81 6.23
N ASP A 304 -2.07 12.75 7.27
CA ASP A 304 -2.09 13.67 8.39
C ASP A 304 -1.11 14.84 8.24
N ARG A 305 -0.42 14.94 7.09
CA ARG A 305 0.51 16.04 6.79
C ARG A 305 -0.12 17.05 5.86
N ASP A 306 0.02 18.30 6.20
CA ASP A 306 -0.51 19.45 5.45
C ASP A 306 0.20 19.65 4.09
N ASP A 307 1.33 18.98 3.86
CA ASP A 307 2.17 19.12 2.68
C ASP A 307 1.95 18.07 1.59
N TRP A 308 0.99 17.16 1.77
CA TRP A 308 0.70 16.09 0.80
C TRP A 308 -0.01 16.62 -0.46
N HIS A 309 0.35 16.08 -1.64
CA HIS A 309 -0.27 16.44 -2.91
C HIS A 309 -0.81 15.23 -3.66
N TYR A 310 -1.99 15.35 -4.26
CA TYR A 310 -2.73 14.26 -4.91
C TYR A 310 -2.09 13.66 -6.17
N SER A 311 -1.17 14.38 -6.84
CA SER A 311 -0.72 14.02 -8.19
C SER A 311 -0.12 12.62 -8.29
N LEU A 312 0.69 12.20 -7.31
CA LEU A 312 1.25 10.86 -7.29
C LEU A 312 0.18 9.79 -6.96
N ALA A 313 -0.74 10.08 -6.05
CA ALA A 313 -1.83 9.16 -5.75
C ALA A 313 -2.72 8.90 -6.99
N ALA A 314 -2.98 9.95 -7.79
CA ALA A 314 -3.75 9.87 -9.02
C ALA A 314 -3.10 9.01 -10.10
N THR A 315 -1.77 8.90 -10.10
CA THR A 315 -0.99 8.40 -11.23
C THR A 315 -0.25 7.10 -10.95
N LEU A 316 -0.06 6.72 -9.69
CA LEU A 316 0.70 5.54 -9.33
C LEU A 316 -0.14 4.27 -9.17
N SER A 317 -1.44 4.32 -9.09
CA SER A 317 -2.33 3.23 -8.64
C SER A 317 -2.23 2.93 -7.13
N ARG A 318 -3.17 2.12 -6.63
CA ARG A 318 -3.27 1.78 -5.20
C ARG A 318 -2.10 0.96 -4.68
N GLU A 319 -1.60 0.01 -5.48
CA GLU A 319 -0.55 -0.94 -5.10
C GLU A 319 0.71 -0.74 -5.93
N ALA A 320 1.07 0.49 -6.22
CA ALA A 320 2.26 0.81 -7.00
C ALA A 320 3.55 0.57 -6.21
N VAL A 321 4.65 0.59 -6.95
CA VAL A 321 6.01 0.59 -6.36
C VAL A 321 6.17 1.82 -5.46
N ASN A 322 6.21 1.61 -4.16
CA ASN A 322 6.25 2.70 -3.19
C ASN A 322 7.11 2.38 -1.96
N PRO A 323 8.43 2.55 -2.04
CA PRO A 323 9.31 2.44 -0.90
C PRO A 323 8.95 3.46 0.19
N ARG A 324 8.69 2.97 1.42
CA ARG A 324 8.31 3.81 2.57
C ARG A 324 8.97 3.35 3.87
N PRO A 325 10.28 3.20 3.91
CA PRO A 325 10.97 2.60 5.05
C PRO A 325 10.79 3.39 6.35
N SER A 326 10.77 4.73 6.32
CA SER A 326 10.63 5.57 7.51
C SER A 326 9.24 5.51 8.12
N GLU A 327 8.20 5.52 7.28
CA GLU A 327 6.81 5.40 7.73
C GLU A 327 6.56 4.04 8.41
N TYR A 328 7.03 2.96 7.78
CA TYR A 328 6.87 1.63 8.36
C TYR A 328 7.70 1.44 9.63
N ARG A 329 8.85 2.12 9.76
CA ARG A 329 9.57 2.16 11.03
C ARG A 329 8.77 2.84 12.13
N LEU A 330 8.10 3.94 11.82
CA LEU A 330 7.24 4.64 12.79
C LEU A 330 6.10 3.73 13.22
N TYR A 331 5.39 3.14 12.26
CA TYR A 331 4.27 2.23 12.54
C TYR A 331 4.71 1.00 13.33
N HIS A 332 5.80 0.35 12.95
CA HIS A 332 6.37 -0.78 13.68
C HIS A 332 6.70 -0.42 15.14
N ARG A 333 7.32 0.74 15.38
CA ARG A 333 7.64 1.20 16.74
C ARG A 333 6.42 1.47 17.61
N GLN A 334 5.35 1.97 17.01
CA GLN A 334 4.10 2.23 17.73
C GLN A 334 3.37 0.95 18.10
N THR A 335 3.41 -0.06 17.25
CA THR A 335 2.60 -1.28 17.40
C THR A 335 3.33 -2.45 18.09
N ARG A 336 4.65 -2.55 17.97
CA ARG A 336 5.45 -3.68 18.46
C ARG A 336 5.26 -4.01 19.94
N GLN A 337 4.91 -3.02 20.76
CA GLN A 337 4.69 -3.21 22.20
C GLN A 337 3.43 -4.03 22.54
N TYR A 338 2.52 -4.20 21.60
CA TYR A 338 1.25 -4.90 21.77
C TYR A 338 1.24 -6.31 21.18
N VAL A 339 2.28 -6.67 20.42
CA VAL A 339 2.29 -7.88 19.57
C VAL A 339 3.55 -8.72 19.77
N ASP A 340 3.48 -10.00 19.49
CA ASP A 340 4.59 -10.95 19.51
C ASP A 340 5.31 -11.06 18.15
N GLY A 341 4.79 -10.36 17.13
CA GLY A 341 5.34 -10.33 15.80
C GLY A 341 4.33 -9.91 14.74
N SER A 342 4.71 -10.11 13.49
CA SER A 342 3.90 -9.72 12.35
C SER A 342 4.01 -10.68 11.18
N VAL A 343 2.97 -10.70 10.35
CA VAL A 343 3.00 -11.22 8.97
C VAL A 343 2.38 -10.14 8.11
N THR A 344 3.15 -9.51 7.22
CA THR A 344 2.66 -8.38 6.45
C THR A 344 1.72 -8.81 5.33
N TYR A 345 0.68 -8.02 5.11
CA TYR A 345 -0.11 -8.12 3.89
C TYR A 345 0.71 -7.64 2.69
N SER A 346 0.66 -8.38 1.60
CA SER A 346 1.37 -8.08 0.36
C SER A 346 0.69 -8.73 -0.84
N GLU A 347 0.71 -8.04 -1.99
CA GLU A 347 0.10 -8.50 -3.24
C GLU A 347 1.10 -8.54 -4.42
N GLY A 348 2.34 -8.86 -4.15
CA GLY A 348 3.36 -8.98 -5.19
C GLY A 348 4.72 -8.47 -4.77
N VAL A 349 5.48 -7.90 -5.72
CA VAL A 349 6.83 -7.36 -5.46
C VAL A 349 6.91 -5.84 -5.50
N ASN A 350 5.79 -5.14 -5.68
CA ASN A 350 5.77 -3.67 -5.65
C ASN A 350 6.23 -3.12 -4.29
N ASP A 351 6.03 -3.87 -3.24
CA ASP A 351 6.44 -3.59 -1.86
C ASP A 351 7.71 -4.36 -1.42
N ASP A 352 8.54 -4.82 -2.38
CA ASP A 352 9.73 -5.65 -2.10
C ASP A 352 10.65 -5.03 -1.03
N LEU A 353 11.09 -3.78 -1.20
CA LEU A 353 11.91 -3.10 -0.18
C LEU A 353 11.23 -3.06 1.19
N ASN A 354 9.93 -2.79 1.21
CA ASN A 354 9.17 -2.68 2.45
C ASN A 354 9.17 -4.01 3.24
N LYS A 355 9.07 -5.17 2.55
CA LYS A 355 9.19 -6.49 3.17
C LYS A 355 10.54 -6.69 3.84
N PHE A 356 11.64 -6.38 3.14
CA PHE A 356 12.98 -6.58 3.67
C PHE A 356 13.30 -5.66 4.85
N VAL A 357 12.86 -4.40 4.78
CA VAL A 357 12.99 -3.45 5.90
C VAL A 357 12.13 -3.92 7.08
N TRP A 358 10.91 -4.38 6.85
CA TRP A 358 10.05 -4.91 7.91
C TRP A 358 10.65 -6.14 8.58
N SER A 359 11.14 -7.11 7.79
CA SER A 359 11.86 -8.29 8.31
C SER A 359 13.04 -7.91 9.19
N ALA A 360 13.84 -6.93 8.76
CA ALA A 360 14.98 -6.45 9.55
C ALA A 360 14.57 -5.82 10.88
N MET A 361 13.46 -5.08 10.91
CA MET A 361 12.91 -4.49 12.13
C MET A 361 12.32 -5.55 13.09
N ASP A 362 11.68 -6.57 12.56
CA ASP A 362 11.18 -7.70 13.37
C ASP A 362 12.33 -8.56 13.93
N LEU A 363 13.41 -8.71 13.15
CA LEU A 363 14.61 -9.43 13.58
C LEU A 363 15.34 -8.68 14.69
N ASP A 364 15.44 -7.35 14.57
CA ASP A 364 16.04 -6.46 15.54
C ASP A 364 15.26 -5.14 15.63
N CYS A 365 14.38 -5.05 16.62
CA CYS A 365 13.52 -3.87 16.82
C CYS A 365 14.28 -2.55 17.06
N GLU A 366 15.55 -2.62 17.40
CA GLU A 366 16.41 -1.44 17.64
C GLU A 366 17.36 -1.18 16.45
N SER A 367 17.25 -1.96 15.37
CA SER A 367 18.09 -1.78 14.17
C SER A 367 17.99 -0.35 13.60
N ASP A 368 19.08 0.12 13.03
CA ASP A 368 19.09 1.41 12.31
C ASP A 368 18.42 1.28 10.95
N LEU A 369 17.51 2.19 10.62
CA LEU A 369 16.73 2.13 9.39
C LEU A 369 17.60 2.22 8.13
N ARG A 370 18.53 3.18 8.10
CA ARG A 370 19.42 3.35 6.95
C ARG A 370 20.31 2.13 6.75
N GLU A 371 20.79 1.53 7.85
CA GLU A 371 21.57 0.29 7.79
C GLU A 371 20.73 -0.88 7.27
N ASN A 372 19.42 -0.98 7.61
CA ASN A 372 18.53 -1.99 7.04
C ASN A 372 18.36 -1.86 5.52
N VAL A 373 18.19 -0.63 5.02
CA VAL A 373 18.13 -0.36 3.58
C VAL A 373 19.48 -0.63 2.90
N LEU A 374 20.57 -0.29 3.58
CA LEU A 374 21.93 -0.55 3.11
C LEU A 374 22.23 -2.05 3.00
N ASP A 375 21.76 -2.84 3.96
CA ASP A 375 21.85 -4.30 3.94
C ASP A 375 21.09 -4.90 2.74
N TYR A 376 19.90 -4.38 2.43
CA TYR A 376 19.16 -4.72 1.22
C TYR A 376 19.96 -4.36 -0.02
N CYS A 377 20.57 -3.17 -0.08
CA CYS A 377 21.38 -2.75 -1.22
C CYS A 377 22.61 -3.66 -1.42
N ARG A 378 23.32 -4.00 -0.35
CA ARG A 378 24.50 -4.90 -0.43
C ARG A 378 24.13 -6.30 -0.89
N ALA A 379 23.00 -6.82 -0.41
CA ALA A 379 22.54 -8.15 -0.73
C ALA A 379 22.11 -8.33 -2.19
N PHE A 380 21.48 -7.30 -2.79
CA PHE A 380 20.79 -7.46 -4.07
C PHE A 380 21.38 -6.65 -5.23
N PHE A 381 22.16 -5.59 -5.01
CA PHE A 381 22.69 -4.75 -6.08
C PHE A 381 24.21 -4.85 -6.20
N ILE A 382 24.66 -6.03 -6.58
CA ILE A 382 26.09 -6.33 -6.67
C ILE A 382 26.78 -5.40 -7.68
N GLY A 383 27.85 -4.76 -7.24
CA GLY A 383 28.62 -3.82 -8.05
C GLY A 383 28.06 -2.40 -8.11
N ALA A 384 26.91 -2.12 -7.47
CA ALA A 384 26.44 -0.78 -7.26
C ALA A 384 27.10 -0.11 -6.05
N ASP A 385 27.03 1.20 -5.97
CA ASP A 385 27.33 1.98 -4.76
C ASP A 385 26.13 1.83 -3.80
N ALA A 386 26.27 0.92 -2.84
CA ALA A 386 25.20 0.58 -1.91
C ALA A 386 24.79 1.76 -1.01
N GLU A 387 25.75 2.61 -0.59
CA GLU A 387 25.49 3.80 0.25
C GLU A 387 24.61 4.80 -0.51
N LYS A 388 25.02 5.12 -1.75
CA LYS A 388 24.27 6.03 -2.60
C LYS A 388 22.88 5.46 -2.94
N LEU A 389 22.79 4.17 -3.25
CA LEU A 389 21.51 3.54 -3.60
C LEU A 389 20.56 3.49 -2.41
N ALA A 390 21.06 3.27 -1.18
CA ALA A 390 20.24 3.32 0.01
C ALA A 390 19.61 4.72 0.21
N ASP A 391 20.38 5.78 0.04
CA ASP A 391 19.88 7.15 0.12
C ASP A 391 18.81 7.42 -0.97
N MET A 392 19.03 6.92 -2.20
CA MET A 392 18.08 7.05 -3.31
C MET A 392 16.77 6.30 -3.03
N LEU A 393 16.82 5.12 -2.40
CA LEU A 393 15.63 4.33 -2.06
C LEU A 393 14.81 5.00 -0.95
N ILE A 394 15.46 5.55 0.05
CA ILE A 394 14.80 6.32 1.13
C ILE A 394 14.18 7.62 0.56
N ALA A 395 14.83 8.25 -0.42
CA ALA A 395 14.37 9.49 -1.01
C ALA A 395 13.00 9.39 -1.70
N PHE A 396 12.52 8.19 -2.06
CA PHE A 396 11.17 8.04 -2.63
C PHE A 396 10.05 8.50 -1.70
N GLU A 397 10.22 8.41 -0.38
CA GLU A 397 9.23 8.92 0.56
C GLU A 397 9.04 10.43 0.43
N HIS A 398 10.12 11.16 0.18
CA HIS A 398 10.08 12.60 -0.01
C HIS A 398 9.42 13.05 -1.33
N SER A 399 9.19 12.14 -2.28
CA SER A 399 8.43 12.45 -3.50
C SER A 399 6.97 12.82 -3.21
N TRP A 400 6.44 12.43 -2.06
CA TRP A 400 5.07 12.73 -1.64
C TRP A 400 4.92 14.11 -0.98
N GLU A 401 6.02 14.78 -0.63
CA GLU A 401 6.00 16.05 0.10
C GLU A 401 5.72 17.22 -0.85
N GLY A 402 4.64 17.94 -0.60
CA GLY A 402 4.26 19.16 -1.32
C GLY A 402 3.87 18.96 -2.79
N ASP A 403 3.71 20.08 -3.50
CA ASP A 403 3.43 20.05 -4.93
C ASP A 403 4.63 19.47 -5.69
N PRO A 404 4.45 18.44 -6.53
CA PRO A 404 5.52 17.87 -7.35
C PRO A 404 6.30 18.92 -8.18
N VAL A 405 5.68 20.04 -8.54
CA VAL A 405 6.34 21.14 -9.27
C VAL A 405 7.52 21.71 -8.48
N GLU A 406 7.31 21.92 -7.19
CA GLU A 406 8.32 22.51 -6.28
C GLU A 406 9.25 21.46 -5.68
N ASN A 407 8.87 20.20 -5.72
CA ASN A 407 9.62 19.11 -5.12
C ASN A 407 10.87 18.74 -5.94
N VAL A 408 12.00 19.36 -5.58
CA VAL A 408 13.29 19.13 -6.25
C VAL A 408 13.83 17.71 -6.02
N ASN A 409 13.37 17.01 -4.97
CA ASN A 409 13.79 15.65 -4.67
C ASN A 409 13.43 14.68 -5.81
N ILE A 410 12.25 14.85 -6.43
CA ILE A 410 11.83 14.05 -7.58
C ILE A 410 12.87 14.13 -8.72
N GLN A 411 13.30 15.35 -9.06
CA GLN A 411 14.30 15.57 -10.11
C GLN A 411 15.65 14.95 -9.74
N THR A 412 16.12 15.23 -8.54
CA THR A 412 17.44 14.79 -8.06
C THR A 412 17.52 13.27 -7.99
N ASN A 413 16.47 12.63 -7.48
CA ASN A 413 16.41 11.18 -7.35
C ASN A 413 16.35 10.49 -8.72
N TYR A 414 15.52 11.02 -9.64
CA TYR A 414 15.46 10.53 -11.01
C TYR A 414 16.84 10.58 -11.69
N GLU A 415 17.53 11.75 -11.65
CA GLU A 415 18.87 11.90 -12.23
C GLU A 415 19.89 10.94 -11.63
N ALA A 416 19.79 10.67 -10.33
CA ALA A 416 20.67 9.74 -9.64
C ALA A 416 20.47 8.29 -10.13
N PHE A 417 19.20 7.84 -10.32
CA PHE A 417 18.88 6.52 -10.86
C PHE A 417 19.32 6.36 -12.32
N VAL A 418 19.05 7.35 -13.19
CA VAL A 418 19.47 7.34 -14.58
C VAL A 418 20.98 7.26 -14.68
N LYS A 419 21.69 8.12 -13.94
CA LYS A 419 23.16 8.11 -13.91
C LYS A 419 23.71 6.75 -13.45
N MET A 420 23.13 6.14 -12.44
CA MET A 420 23.57 4.83 -11.97
C MET A 420 23.32 3.73 -13.00
N ALA A 421 22.20 3.79 -13.73
CA ALA A 421 21.90 2.86 -14.83
C ALA A 421 22.93 2.98 -15.96
N ASP A 422 23.32 4.21 -16.34
CA ASP A 422 24.32 4.48 -17.37
C ASP A 422 25.73 4.03 -16.94
N GLU A 423 26.13 4.30 -15.71
CA GLU A 423 27.43 3.93 -15.16
C GLU A 423 27.56 2.42 -14.91
N LYS A 424 26.43 1.72 -14.67
CA LYS A 424 26.35 0.30 -14.30
C LYS A 424 25.29 -0.45 -15.11
N PRO A 425 25.47 -0.59 -16.44
CA PRO A 425 24.44 -1.18 -17.31
C PRO A 425 24.05 -2.61 -16.94
N GLY A 426 24.90 -3.36 -16.21
CA GLY A 426 24.56 -4.67 -15.68
C GLY A 426 23.39 -4.66 -14.70
N LEU A 427 23.11 -3.54 -14.05
CA LEU A 427 21.96 -3.39 -13.15
C LEU A 427 20.61 -3.52 -13.88
N MET A 428 20.56 -3.28 -15.19
CA MET A 428 19.35 -3.48 -16.00
C MET A 428 18.94 -4.97 -16.11
N GLN A 429 19.76 -5.91 -15.66
CA GLN A 429 19.39 -7.32 -15.50
C GLN A 429 18.89 -7.66 -14.09
N ASN A 430 18.90 -6.69 -13.19
CA ASN A 430 18.40 -6.82 -11.83
C ASN A 430 16.99 -6.21 -11.74
N TRP A 431 15.98 -7.05 -11.64
CA TRP A 431 14.60 -6.59 -11.62
C TRP A 431 14.31 -5.60 -10.47
N ARG A 432 14.96 -5.75 -9.30
CA ARG A 432 14.81 -4.81 -8.18
C ARG A 432 15.31 -3.41 -8.53
N PHE A 433 16.44 -3.33 -9.23
CA PHE A 433 16.94 -2.04 -9.70
C PHE A 433 16.01 -1.41 -10.75
N VAL A 434 15.57 -2.21 -11.72
CA VAL A 434 14.66 -1.74 -12.79
C VAL A 434 13.32 -1.29 -12.20
N LEU A 435 12.83 -1.98 -11.16
CA LEU A 435 11.61 -1.62 -10.44
C LEU A 435 11.68 -0.21 -9.84
N HIS A 436 12.79 0.13 -9.19
CA HIS A 436 12.99 1.45 -8.60
C HIS A 436 13.30 2.52 -9.66
N LEU A 437 14.02 2.16 -10.72
CA LEU A 437 14.22 3.04 -11.87
C LEU A 437 12.89 3.39 -12.55
N PHE A 438 12.01 2.39 -12.75
CA PHE A 438 10.65 2.60 -13.24
C PHE A 438 9.88 3.60 -12.37
N ARG A 439 9.92 3.45 -11.04
CA ARG A 439 9.29 4.38 -10.12
C ARG A 439 9.88 5.79 -10.26
N ALA A 440 11.19 5.95 -10.38
CA ALA A 440 11.82 7.26 -10.54
C ALA A 440 11.35 7.96 -11.83
N TYR A 441 11.21 7.21 -12.93
CA TYR A 441 10.63 7.73 -14.18
C TYR A 441 9.16 8.13 -14.02
N CYS A 442 8.36 7.35 -13.28
CA CYS A 442 6.97 7.67 -13.01
C CYS A 442 6.82 8.99 -12.22
N ASP A 443 7.58 9.16 -11.14
CA ASP A 443 7.56 10.40 -10.36
C ASP A 443 7.96 11.61 -11.22
N LYS A 444 9.01 11.44 -12.02
CA LYS A 444 9.53 12.50 -12.89
C LYS A 444 8.53 12.93 -13.96
N ILE A 445 7.92 11.98 -14.66
CA ILE A 445 6.96 12.31 -15.75
C ILE A 445 5.71 13.00 -15.21
N VAL A 446 5.25 12.63 -14.00
CA VAL A 446 4.13 13.30 -13.34
C VAL A 446 4.48 14.76 -13.04
N ARG A 447 5.65 15.00 -12.48
CA ARG A 447 6.17 16.36 -12.22
C ARG A 447 6.24 17.18 -13.48
N ASP A 448 6.89 16.69 -14.53
CA ASP A 448 7.11 17.42 -15.78
C ASP A 448 5.79 17.72 -16.48
N ARG A 449 4.86 16.77 -16.49
CA ARG A 449 3.53 16.98 -17.05
C ARG A 449 2.79 18.09 -16.30
N ARG A 450 2.83 18.08 -14.98
CA ARG A 450 2.18 19.10 -14.16
C ARG A 450 2.77 20.49 -14.43
N ILE A 451 4.10 20.61 -14.48
CA ILE A 451 4.79 21.88 -14.83
C ILE A 451 4.32 22.38 -16.19
N PHE A 452 4.34 21.51 -17.19
CA PHE A 452 3.95 21.85 -18.55
C PHE A 452 2.48 22.29 -18.65
N GLU A 453 1.57 21.51 -18.07
CA GLU A 453 0.14 21.79 -18.13
C GLU A 453 -0.26 23.04 -17.36
N LEU A 454 0.34 23.30 -16.18
CA LEU A 454 0.12 24.53 -15.42
C LEU A 454 0.62 25.77 -16.20
N GLY A 455 1.75 25.66 -16.89
CA GLY A 455 2.25 26.74 -17.74
C GLY A 455 1.28 27.08 -18.86
N LEU A 456 0.68 26.07 -19.50
CA LEU A 456 -0.36 26.28 -20.53
C LEU A 456 -1.65 26.89 -19.95
N ILE A 457 -2.06 26.46 -18.76
CA ILE A 457 -3.25 27.01 -18.08
C ILE A 457 -3.02 28.48 -17.71
N ASP A 458 -1.86 28.86 -17.21
CA ASP A 458 -1.52 30.25 -16.87
C ASP A 458 -1.49 31.16 -18.10
N GLU A 459 -0.93 30.66 -19.21
CA GLU A 459 -0.95 31.40 -20.48
C GLU A 459 -2.38 31.55 -21.02
N ALA A 460 -3.17 30.44 -20.98
CA ALA A 460 -4.55 30.46 -21.39
C ALA A 460 -5.38 31.44 -20.54
N LYS A 461 -5.19 31.45 -19.22
CA LYS A 461 -5.82 32.41 -18.30
C LYS A 461 -5.52 33.85 -18.69
N SER A 462 -4.26 34.13 -18.99
CA SER A 462 -3.85 35.47 -19.44
C SER A 462 -4.52 35.90 -20.76
N LEU A 463 -4.65 34.95 -21.71
CA LEU A 463 -5.35 35.20 -22.97
C LEU A 463 -6.85 35.42 -22.81
N VAL A 464 -7.48 34.67 -21.90
CA VAL A 464 -8.92 34.86 -21.56
C VAL A 464 -9.14 36.26 -21.01
N TYR A 465 -8.31 36.75 -20.08
CA TYR A 465 -8.41 38.11 -19.54
C TYR A 465 -8.15 39.21 -20.58
N LEU A 466 -7.44 38.87 -21.68
CA LEU A 466 -7.28 39.76 -22.82
C LEU A 466 -8.43 39.67 -23.85
N GLY A 467 -9.51 38.92 -23.53
CA GLY A 467 -10.65 38.72 -24.41
C GLY A 467 -10.35 37.83 -25.62
N LYS A 468 -9.44 36.86 -25.49
CA LYS A 468 -9.00 35.96 -26.56
C LYS A 468 -9.21 34.48 -26.20
N PRO A 469 -10.44 34.04 -25.84
CA PRO A 469 -10.67 32.67 -25.38
C PRO A 469 -10.37 31.59 -26.43
N GLU A 470 -10.55 31.89 -27.71
CA GLU A 470 -10.21 30.97 -28.81
C GLU A 470 -8.69 30.68 -28.86
N LYS A 471 -7.85 31.71 -28.67
CA LYS A 471 -6.41 31.50 -28.58
C LYS A 471 -5.98 30.76 -27.32
N ALA A 472 -6.70 30.98 -26.23
CA ALA A 472 -6.49 30.22 -25.00
C ALA A 472 -6.74 28.72 -25.25
N LEU A 473 -7.80 28.37 -25.97
CA LEU A 473 -8.07 26.99 -26.36
C LEU A 473 -6.95 26.39 -27.26
N GLU A 474 -6.40 27.17 -28.19
CA GLU A 474 -5.24 26.76 -29.02
C GLU A 474 -4.04 26.42 -28.15
N ILE A 475 -3.71 27.29 -27.18
CA ILE A 475 -2.59 27.05 -26.24
C ILE A 475 -2.83 25.80 -25.40
N LEU A 476 -4.02 25.62 -24.84
CA LEU A 476 -4.36 24.42 -24.04
C LEU A 476 -4.26 23.12 -24.85
N LYS A 477 -4.41 23.16 -26.17
CA LYS A 477 -4.26 22.01 -27.08
C LYS A 477 -2.79 21.73 -27.45
N THR A 478 -1.83 22.52 -27.01
CA THR A 478 -0.40 22.30 -27.31
C THR A 478 0.01 20.89 -26.87
N ASP A 479 0.61 20.14 -27.78
CA ASP A 479 1.07 18.78 -27.52
C ASP A 479 2.36 18.77 -26.67
N PHE A 480 2.64 17.65 -26.01
CA PHE A 480 3.87 17.47 -25.25
C PHE A 480 5.11 17.48 -26.19
N CYS A 481 6.22 17.96 -25.65
CA CYS A 481 7.52 17.95 -26.34
C CYS A 481 8.02 16.51 -26.59
N ASP A 482 9.03 16.40 -27.45
CA ASP A 482 9.58 15.09 -27.80
C ASP A 482 10.27 14.42 -26.61
N GLU A 483 10.95 15.17 -25.74
CA GLU A 483 11.60 14.65 -24.52
C GLU A 483 10.58 14.01 -23.56
N TYR A 484 9.39 14.59 -23.45
CA TYR A 484 8.31 13.98 -22.65
C TYR A 484 7.85 12.64 -23.27
N LYS A 485 7.66 12.61 -24.59
CA LYS A 485 7.24 11.41 -25.31
C LYS A 485 8.29 10.30 -25.21
N GLU A 486 9.56 10.66 -25.31
CA GLU A 486 10.68 9.72 -25.11
C GLU A 486 10.69 9.16 -23.69
N MET A 487 10.46 10.00 -22.67
CA MET A 487 10.36 9.56 -21.28
C MET A 487 9.18 8.61 -21.07
N ARG A 488 8.01 8.90 -21.66
CA ARG A 488 6.84 8.02 -21.58
C ARG A 488 7.11 6.66 -22.23
N ALA A 489 7.76 6.66 -23.41
CA ALA A 489 8.18 5.42 -24.09
C ALA A 489 9.21 4.64 -23.26
N LYS A 490 10.09 5.33 -22.52
CA LYS A 490 11.03 4.66 -21.61
C LYS A 490 10.34 3.96 -20.44
N ILE A 491 9.26 4.51 -19.93
CA ILE A 491 8.42 3.85 -18.91
C ILE A 491 7.85 2.54 -19.46
N ASP A 492 7.34 2.53 -20.70
CA ASP A 492 6.84 1.31 -21.35
C ASP A 492 7.94 0.27 -21.57
N GLU A 493 9.13 0.71 -22.00
CA GLU A 493 10.31 -0.16 -22.12
C GLU A 493 10.70 -0.81 -20.77
N LEU A 494 10.72 -0.03 -19.70
CA LEU A 494 11.04 -0.53 -18.36
C LEU A 494 9.98 -1.53 -17.86
N ALA A 495 8.72 -1.30 -18.16
CA ALA A 495 7.64 -2.23 -17.86
C ALA A 495 7.81 -3.57 -18.60
N GLU A 496 8.18 -3.54 -19.88
CA GLU A 496 8.48 -4.73 -20.68
C GLU A 496 9.68 -5.50 -20.08
N ILE A 497 10.75 -4.80 -19.69
CA ILE A 497 11.89 -5.41 -19.03
C ILE A 497 11.48 -6.09 -17.72
N LEU A 498 10.67 -5.41 -16.89
CA LEU A 498 10.18 -5.94 -15.62
C LEU A 498 9.29 -7.17 -15.80
N PHE A 499 8.39 -7.15 -16.78
CA PHE A 499 7.56 -8.31 -17.09
C PHE A 499 8.44 -9.52 -17.51
N ASN A 500 9.45 -9.30 -18.35
CA ASN A 500 10.35 -10.34 -18.79
C ASN A 500 11.27 -10.88 -17.67
N LEU A 501 11.68 -10.04 -16.72
CA LEU A 501 12.59 -10.44 -15.63
C LEU A 501 11.86 -11.14 -14.47
N ILE A 502 10.66 -10.67 -14.10
CA ILE A 502 9.98 -11.10 -12.87
C ILE A 502 8.49 -11.37 -13.06
N GLY A 503 7.90 -11.07 -14.20
CA GLY A 503 6.48 -11.28 -14.45
C GLY A 503 5.55 -10.25 -13.83
N ILE A 504 6.04 -9.07 -13.46
CA ILE A 504 5.23 -8.02 -12.86
C ILE A 504 4.19 -7.47 -13.84
N GLN A 505 2.97 -7.26 -13.37
CA GLN A 505 1.80 -6.94 -14.17
C GLN A 505 1.44 -5.45 -14.02
N LEU A 506 2.04 -4.61 -14.86
CA LEU A 506 1.89 -3.16 -14.80
C LEU A 506 0.76 -2.61 -15.68
N ASP A 507 0.03 -3.48 -16.37
CA ASP A 507 -1.10 -3.16 -17.25
C ASP A 507 -2.05 -4.37 -17.37
N VAL A 508 -3.36 -4.11 -17.54
CA VAL A 508 -4.36 -5.19 -17.67
C VAL A 508 -4.34 -5.82 -19.06
N GLU A 509 -4.23 -5.01 -20.11
CA GLU A 509 -4.33 -5.48 -21.49
C GLU A 509 -3.07 -6.20 -21.96
N HIS A 510 -1.88 -5.66 -21.64
CA HIS A 510 -0.60 -6.17 -22.14
C HIS A 510 0.05 -7.17 -21.19
N TYR A 511 -0.06 -6.93 -19.87
CA TYR A 511 0.64 -7.74 -18.85
C TYR A 511 -0.32 -8.52 -17.96
N HIS A 512 -1.61 -8.55 -18.30
CA HIS A 512 -2.64 -9.37 -17.66
C HIS A 512 -2.85 -9.10 -16.17
N GLY A 513 -2.63 -7.86 -15.74
CA GLY A 513 -3.01 -7.46 -14.37
C GLY A 513 -4.50 -7.69 -14.13
N MET A 514 -4.86 -8.11 -12.92
CA MET A 514 -6.24 -8.45 -12.58
C MET A 514 -7.15 -7.22 -12.65
N LYS A 515 -6.69 -6.10 -12.11
CA LYS A 515 -7.39 -4.81 -12.09
C LYS A 515 -6.41 -3.66 -12.20
N TRP A 516 -6.85 -2.55 -12.76
CA TRP A 516 -6.05 -1.33 -12.87
C TRP A 516 -5.46 -0.86 -11.52
N GLU A 517 -6.17 -1.04 -10.40
CA GLU A 517 -5.72 -0.64 -9.06
C GLU A 517 -4.66 -1.58 -8.45
N ARG A 518 -4.51 -2.81 -8.98
CA ARG A 518 -3.58 -3.83 -8.49
C ARG A 518 -2.16 -3.64 -9.07
N GLY A 519 -1.58 -2.46 -8.88
CA GLY A 519 -0.24 -2.15 -9.34
C GLY A 519 -0.10 -1.81 -10.81
N CYS A 520 -1.20 -1.72 -11.57
CA CYS A 520 -1.19 -1.42 -13.01
C CYS A 520 -0.90 0.06 -13.29
N THR A 521 0.28 0.52 -12.90
CA THR A 521 0.68 1.94 -13.01
C THR A 521 0.61 2.48 -14.43
N LEU A 522 0.85 1.67 -15.47
CA LEU A 522 0.74 2.13 -16.87
C LEU A 522 -0.67 2.59 -17.25
N MET A 523 -1.70 2.10 -16.57
CA MET A 523 -3.09 2.51 -16.81
C MET A 523 -3.45 3.82 -16.13
N THR A 524 -2.70 4.21 -15.11
CA THR A 524 -2.99 5.39 -14.30
C THR A 524 -1.99 6.51 -14.46
N ILE A 525 -0.78 6.23 -14.98
CA ILE A 525 0.30 7.21 -15.09
C ILE A 525 -0.10 8.46 -15.91
N ASP A 526 -1.00 8.30 -16.88
CA ASP A 526 -1.50 9.37 -17.74
C ASP A 526 -2.78 10.02 -17.21
N ASN A 527 -3.24 9.66 -16.00
CA ASN A 527 -4.38 10.33 -15.36
C ASN A 527 -4.11 11.83 -15.22
N PRO A 528 -5.13 12.69 -15.37
CA PRO A 528 -4.97 14.13 -15.25
C PRO A 528 -4.32 14.53 -13.90
N VAL A 529 -3.41 15.48 -13.97
CA VAL A 529 -2.80 16.13 -12.79
C VAL A 529 -3.08 17.62 -12.74
N THR A 530 -3.87 18.12 -13.72
CA THR A 530 -4.40 19.48 -13.81
C THR A 530 -5.74 19.47 -14.54
N ASP A 531 -6.46 20.56 -14.50
CA ASP A 531 -7.74 20.72 -15.23
C ASP A 531 -7.57 20.98 -16.74
N ARG A 532 -6.37 20.84 -17.30
CA ARG A 532 -6.10 21.12 -18.72
C ARG A 532 -7.06 20.39 -19.65
N ARG A 533 -7.23 19.07 -19.48
CA ARG A 533 -8.13 18.26 -20.32
C ARG A 533 -9.59 18.69 -20.17
N TYR A 534 -10.00 18.98 -18.97
CA TYR A 534 -11.32 19.49 -18.66
C TYR A 534 -11.60 20.82 -19.37
N LEU A 535 -10.66 21.77 -19.26
CA LEU A 535 -10.74 23.06 -19.96
C LEU A 535 -10.82 22.90 -21.46
N VAL A 536 -9.96 22.07 -22.07
CA VAL A 536 -10.00 21.79 -23.51
C VAL A 536 -11.36 21.27 -23.95
N ASN A 537 -11.93 20.31 -23.18
CA ASN A 537 -13.24 19.73 -23.51
C ASN A 537 -14.36 20.80 -23.44
N LYS A 538 -14.46 21.50 -22.31
CA LYS A 538 -15.53 22.51 -22.10
C LYS A 538 -15.40 23.70 -23.07
N MET A 539 -14.21 24.23 -23.28
CA MET A 539 -13.94 25.32 -24.22
C MET A 539 -14.13 24.93 -25.68
N THR A 540 -14.02 23.66 -26.03
CA THR A 540 -14.31 23.20 -27.38
C THR A 540 -15.81 23.30 -27.69
N ALA A 541 -16.66 23.07 -26.70
CA ALA A 541 -18.11 23.25 -26.82
C ALA A 541 -18.53 24.73 -26.66
N ASP A 542 -17.89 25.46 -25.75
CA ASP A 542 -18.19 26.88 -25.48
C ASP A 542 -16.86 27.59 -25.07
N PRO A 543 -16.23 28.36 -26.00
CA PRO A 543 -15.00 29.10 -25.67
C PRO A 543 -15.13 30.09 -24.48
N ASP A 544 -16.31 30.62 -24.25
CA ASP A 544 -16.58 31.55 -23.14
C ASP A 544 -16.63 30.85 -21.76
N PHE A 545 -16.70 29.52 -21.74
CA PHE A 545 -16.58 28.73 -20.51
C PHE A 545 -15.35 29.12 -19.70
N ALA A 546 -14.21 29.37 -20.36
CA ALA A 546 -12.97 29.72 -19.68
C ALA A 546 -13.07 31.03 -18.88
N VAL A 547 -13.86 32.01 -19.33
CA VAL A 547 -14.04 33.26 -18.60
C VAL A 547 -14.65 32.95 -17.24
N LYS A 548 -15.71 32.16 -17.23
CA LYS A 548 -16.39 31.74 -16.00
C LYS A 548 -15.50 30.85 -15.13
N TYR A 549 -14.77 29.91 -15.76
CA TYR A 549 -13.83 29.04 -15.03
C TYR A 549 -12.77 29.83 -14.30
N PHE A 550 -12.06 30.76 -14.96
CA PHE A 550 -10.99 31.55 -14.34
C PHE A 550 -11.52 32.64 -13.41
N GLU A 551 -12.77 33.09 -13.60
CA GLU A 551 -13.42 34.07 -12.69
C GLU A 551 -14.03 33.45 -11.46
N ARG A 552 -14.26 32.12 -11.45
CA ARG A 552 -14.86 31.42 -10.31
C ARG A 552 -14.05 31.58 -9.01
N ASN A 553 -12.74 31.76 -9.12
CA ASN A 553 -11.81 31.94 -7.99
C ASN A 553 -11.59 33.43 -7.64
N LYS A 554 -12.21 34.35 -8.37
CA LYS A 554 -12.27 35.74 -7.92
C LYS A 554 -13.25 35.79 -6.76
N VAL A 555 -12.71 35.56 -5.55
CA VAL A 555 -13.40 35.83 -4.32
C VAL A 555 -13.68 37.32 -4.29
N GLU A 556 -14.86 37.72 -4.77
CA GLU A 556 -15.39 39.03 -4.44
C GLU A 556 -15.66 39.04 -2.93
N HIS A 557 -15.61 40.17 -2.30
CA HIS A 557 -15.95 40.31 -0.86
C HIS A 557 -17.17 39.47 -0.54
N ASP A 558 -17.04 38.51 0.43
CA ASP A 558 -18.08 37.65 0.95
C ASP A 558 -18.36 36.34 0.18
N GLU A 559 -17.50 35.93 -0.74
CA GLU A 559 -17.53 34.60 -1.39
C GLU A 559 -16.32 33.78 -0.99
N TYR A 560 -16.50 32.48 -0.87
CA TYR A 560 -15.41 31.54 -0.63
C TYR A 560 -15.61 30.29 -1.49
N TYR A 561 -14.59 29.94 -2.24
CA TYR A 561 -14.57 28.76 -3.09
C TYR A 561 -13.46 27.80 -2.65
N PHE A 562 -13.79 26.54 -2.63
CA PHE A 562 -12.84 25.47 -2.36
C PHE A 562 -12.95 24.39 -3.45
N SER A 563 -11.83 24.08 -4.10
CA SER A 563 -11.67 22.94 -4.98
C SER A 563 -10.57 22.05 -4.45
N PHE A 564 -10.84 20.77 -4.34
CA PHE A 564 -9.82 19.80 -3.95
C PHE A 564 -8.67 19.70 -4.96
N ALA A 565 -8.88 20.13 -6.21
CA ALA A 565 -7.87 20.17 -7.25
C ALA A 565 -6.81 21.28 -7.07
N GLU A 566 -7.25 22.45 -6.58
CA GLU A 566 -6.40 23.66 -6.55
C GLU A 566 -5.69 23.84 -5.21
N HIS A 567 -6.32 23.40 -4.15
CA HIS A 567 -5.85 23.67 -2.79
C HIS A 567 -5.34 22.43 -2.06
N GLY A 568 -5.48 21.25 -2.66
CA GLY A 568 -5.12 20.02 -1.99
C GLY A 568 -5.83 19.87 -0.65
N PHE A 569 -5.15 19.28 0.33
CA PHE A 569 -5.66 19.11 1.69
C PHE A 569 -5.25 20.23 2.66
N GLU A 570 -4.51 21.23 2.20
CA GLU A 570 -3.96 22.32 3.03
C GLU A 570 -5.05 23.15 3.74
N VAL A 571 -6.25 23.18 3.18
CA VAL A 571 -7.36 24.03 3.68
C VAL A 571 -8.36 23.23 4.51
N CYS A 572 -8.32 21.91 4.43
CA CYS A 572 -9.15 21.06 5.26
C CYS A 572 -8.54 20.95 6.65
N GLY A 573 -9.30 21.30 7.68
CA GLY A 573 -8.91 21.11 9.07
C GLY A 573 -8.57 19.64 9.36
N LYS A 574 -8.10 19.37 10.56
CA LYS A 574 -7.69 18.03 10.97
C LYS A 574 -8.78 17.01 10.69
N GLN A 575 -8.47 16.11 9.81
CA GLN A 575 -9.31 14.97 9.56
C GLN A 575 -9.27 13.99 10.71
N LYS A 576 -10.43 13.51 11.06
CA LYS A 576 -10.57 12.32 11.86
C LYS A 576 -10.97 11.20 10.90
N GLY A 577 -9.96 10.50 10.31
CA GLY A 577 -10.22 9.37 9.44
C GLY A 577 -9.36 9.33 8.18
N GLU A 578 -9.50 8.28 7.40
CA GLU A 578 -8.78 8.09 6.16
C GLU A 578 -9.39 8.91 5.04
N TYR A 579 -8.54 9.73 4.42
CA TYR A 579 -8.85 10.30 3.12
C TYR A 579 -8.18 9.50 2.03
N TYR A 580 -8.89 9.27 0.95
CA TYR A 580 -8.23 9.11 -0.30
C TYR A 580 -9.06 9.63 -1.46
N MET A 581 -8.34 10.15 -2.42
CA MET A 581 -8.86 10.35 -3.72
C MET A 581 -9.11 8.98 -4.32
N ASN A 582 -10.38 8.61 -4.47
CA ASN A 582 -10.73 7.33 -5.02
C ASN A 582 -10.69 7.40 -6.54
N PHE A 583 -9.54 7.05 -7.09
CA PHE A 583 -9.35 6.88 -8.50
C PHE A 583 -9.73 5.46 -8.95
N ARG A 584 -10.91 4.99 -8.60
CA ARG A 584 -11.38 3.70 -9.10
C ARG A 584 -11.62 3.78 -10.61
N GLY A 585 -11.39 2.67 -11.33
CA GLY A 585 -11.46 2.59 -12.79
C GLY A 585 -12.81 2.88 -13.45
N ASP A 586 -13.87 2.96 -12.67
CA ASP A 586 -15.18 3.45 -13.07
C ASP A 586 -15.26 4.99 -13.10
N MET A 587 -14.27 5.66 -12.50
CA MET A 587 -14.09 7.10 -12.64
C MET A 587 -13.24 7.34 -13.87
N ASN A 588 -13.88 7.51 -15.01
CA ASN A 588 -13.24 8.06 -16.16
C ASN A 588 -12.70 9.45 -15.80
N PHE A 589 -11.38 9.54 -15.53
CA PHE A 589 -10.65 10.79 -15.62
C PHE A 589 -10.56 11.20 -17.07
N ASN A 590 -11.73 11.24 -17.71
CA ASN A 590 -11.84 11.77 -19.04
C ASN A 590 -11.86 13.29 -18.94
N ALA A 591 -11.86 13.91 -20.07
CA ALA A 591 -11.90 15.37 -20.21
C ALA A 591 -13.21 16.01 -19.67
N GLU A 592 -14.08 15.30 -19.01
CA GLU A 592 -15.41 15.79 -18.61
C GLU A 592 -15.47 16.24 -17.16
N MET A 593 -14.41 15.97 -16.38
CA MET A 593 -14.39 16.20 -14.95
C MET A 593 -13.19 17.07 -14.52
N PRO A 594 -13.37 17.96 -13.53
CA PRO A 594 -12.23 18.53 -12.81
C PRO A 594 -11.38 17.42 -12.17
N VAL A 595 -10.09 17.71 -11.99
CA VAL A 595 -9.10 16.69 -11.60
C VAL A 595 -9.36 16.07 -10.24
N CYS A 596 -10.03 16.76 -9.33
CA CYS A 596 -10.06 16.33 -7.95
C CYS A 596 -11.45 16.01 -7.43
N ILE A 597 -11.60 14.77 -7.01
CA ILE A 597 -12.75 14.26 -6.29
C ILE A 597 -12.26 13.59 -5.02
N THR A 598 -12.82 13.97 -3.89
CA THR A 598 -12.54 13.32 -2.61
C THR A 598 -13.65 12.37 -2.24
N LYS A 599 -13.32 11.14 -1.87
CA LYS A 599 -14.28 10.21 -1.26
C LYS A 599 -14.28 10.41 0.25
N VAL A 600 -15.45 10.66 0.79
CA VAL A 600 -15.71 10.61 2.21
C VAL A 600 -16.18 9.20 2.54
N PHE A 601 -15.45 8.51 3.43
CA PHE A 601 -15.74 7.13 3.82
C PHE A 601 -16.74 7.05 4.96
N ASP A 602 -17.25 5.83 5.15
CA ASP A 602 -18.06 5.48 6.31
C ASP A 602 -17.35 5.84 7.60
N HIS A 603 -18.08 6.43 8.52
CA HIS A 603 -17.61 6.79 9.85
C HIS A 603 -16.48 7.84 9.92
N PHE A 604 -16.11 8.45 8.80
CA PHE A 604 -15.11 9.51 8.76
C PHE A 604 -15.76 10.89 8.69
N ASN A 605 -15.18 11.81 9.46
CA ASN A 605 -15.65 13.18 9.51
C ASN A 605 -14.69 14.07 8.70
N PHE A 606 -15.27 15.04 8.02
CA PHE A 606 -14.54 16.07 7.29
C PHE A 606 -14.85 17.41 7.91
N ASP A 607 -13.86 18.26 8.14
CA ASP A 607 -14.07 19.64 8.54
C ASP A 607 -13.23 20.62 7.70
N CYS A 608 -13.81 21.79 7.45
CA CYS A 608 -13.15 22.88 6.76
C CYS A 608 -13.53 24.22 7.40
N ARG A 609 -12.54 25.07 7.64
CA ARG A 609 -12.75 26.39 8.22
C ARG A 609 -12.71 27.47 7.15
N VAL A 610 -13.80 28.17 7.00
CA VAL A 610 -13.93 29.38 6.17
C VAL A 610 -13.87 30.60 7.06
N SER A 611 -13.03 31.57 6.74
CA SER A 611 -12.85 32.79 7.51
C SER A 611 -12.92 34.05 6.63
N GLY A 612 -13.12 35.21 7.23
CA GLY A 612 -13.24 36.46 6.50
C GLY A 612 -14.66 36.76 5.99
N LEU A 613 -15.63 35.98 6.45
CA LEU A 613 -17.06 36.19 6.12
C LEU A 613 -17.62 37.44 6.82
N THR A 614 -18.40 38.21 6.08
CA THR A 614 -19.13 39.37 6.66
C THR A 614 -20.49 38.95 7.23
N ALA A 615 -21.12 39.81 7.98
CA ALA A 615 -22.44 39.52 8.53
C ALA A 615 -23.51 39.40 7.42
N GLY A 616 -24.35 38.38 7.50
CA GLY A 616 -25.43 38.13 6.55
C GLY A 616 -25.73 36.66 6.38
N ASP A 617 -26.76 36.35 5.62
CA ASP A 617 -27.10 35.00 5.23
C ASP A 617 -26.20 34.57 4.08
N TYR A 618 -25.87 33.25 4.04
CA TYR A 618 -25.05 32.65 3.01
C TYR A 618 -25.74 31.43 2.41
N LYS A 619 -25.24 31.01 1.25
CA LYS A 619 -25.56 29.73 0.63
C LYS A 619 -24.28 28.89 0.55
N LEU A 620 -24.36 27.63 0.95
CA LEU A 620 -23.34 26.65 0.71
C LEU A 620 -23.78 25.76 -0.44
N ARG A 621 -23.03 25.80 -1.55
CA ARG A 621 -23.20 24.87 -2.66
C ARG A 621 -22.13 23.81 -2.59
N MET A 622 -22.54 22.54 -2.60
CA MET A 622 -21.66 21.40 -2.62
C MET A 622 -21.88 20.60 -3.90
N THR A 623 -20.80 20.20 -4.57
CA THR A 623 -20.85 19.38 -5.78
C THR A 623 -20.47 17.95 -5.43
N TYR A 624 -21.43 17.04 -5.64
CA TYR A 624 -21.26 15.61 -5.39
C TYR A 624 -21.10 14.85 -6.71
N LYS A 625 -20.31 13.78 -6.71
CA LYS A 625 -20.30 12.80 -7.80
C LYS A 625 -21.40 11.77 -7.58
N THR A 626 -22.47 11.89 -8.34
CA THR A 626 -23.56 10.94 -8.38
C THR A 626 -24.40 11.18 -9.65
N ASN A 627 -25.17 10.21 -10.08
CA ASN A 627 -26.14 10.45 -11.16
C ASN A 627 -27.35 11.26 -10.62
N PRO A 628 -28.03 12.06 -11.45
CA PRO A 628 -29.12 12.89 -11.00
C PRO A 628 -30.28 12.16 -10.32
N ASN A 629 -30.41 10.87 -10.59
CA ASN A 629 -31.46 10.02 -10.03
C ASN A 629 -30.98 9.09 -8.90
N ASP A 630 -29.69 9.12 -8.59
CA ASP A 630 -29.11 8.27 -7.57
C ASP A 630 -29.17 8.96 -6.20
N GLU A 631 -29.27 8.15 -5.18
CA GLU A 631 -29.24 8.58 -3.80
C GLU A 631 -27.80 8.76 -3.34
N ILE A 632 -27.50 9.93 -2.75
CA ILE A 632 -26.26 10.12 -1.98
C ILE A 632 -26.49 9.57 -0.59
N SER A 633 -25.55 8.76 -0.10
CA SER A 633 -25.60 8.10 1.20
C SER A 633 -25.91 9.06 2.35
N HIS A 634 -26.47 8.54 3.42
CA HIS A 634 -26.76 9.32 4.62
C HIS A 634 -25.48 10.00 5.13
N HIS A 635 -25.57 11.29 5.37
CA HIS A 635 -24.51 12.08 6.00
C HIS A 635 -25.14 13.31 6.68
N LYS A 636 -24.35 13.92 7.55
CA LYS A 636 -24.75 15.13 8.27
C LYS A 636 -23.80 16.25 7.94
N VAL A 637 -24.36 17.40 7.60
CA VAL A 637 -23.60 18.63 7.31
C VAL A 637 -23.96 19.67 8.36
N THR A 638 -22.93 20.23 9.01
CA THR A 638 -23.10 21.28 10.00
C THR A 638 -22.28 22.52 9.68
N ILE A 639 -22.72 23.67 10.14
CA ILE A 639 -21.96 24.92 10.15
C ILE A 639 -21.86 25.40 11.60
N ASN A 640 -20.65 25.48 12.14
CA ASN A 640 -20.41 25.80 13.56
C ASN A 640 -21.32 24.98 14.50
N GLY A 641 -21.43 23.66 14.23
CA GLY A 641 -22.30 22.75 14.97
C GLY A 641 -23.81 22.83 14.69
N ASN A 642 -24.24 23.79 13.89
CA ASN A 642 -25.66 23.91 13.51
C ASN A 642 -25.94 23.02 12.29
N VAL A 643 -26.90 22.11 12.42
CA VAL A 643 -27.27 21.17 11.36
C VAL A 643 -27.94 21.89 10.20
N ILE A 644 -27.42 21.77 9.00
CA ILE A 644 -28.02 22.24 7.76
C ILE A 644 -28.54 21.08 6.88
N HIS A 645 -28.00 19.88 7.07
CA HIS A 645 -28.49 18.65 6.44
C HIS A 645 -28.22 17.46 7.37
N ASP A 646 -29.18 16.53 7.44
CA ASP A 646 -29.04 15.26 8.16
C ASP A 646 -29.96 14.24 7.49
N GLY A 647 -29.37 13.28 6.80
CA GLY A 647 -30.11 12.25 6.09
C GLY A 647 -29.49 11.86 4.76
N LYS A 648 -30.29 11.15 3.95
CA LYS A 648 -29.96 10.83 2.57
C LYS A 648 -30.27 12.03 1.68
N GLN A 649 -29.37 12.29 0.72
CA GLN A 649 -29.57 13.32 -0.28
C GLN A 649 -30.05 12.68 -1.57
N TYR A 650 -31.22 13.05 -2.02
CA TYR A 650 -31.74 12.65 -3.33
C TYR A 650 -31.42 13.72 -4.37
N GLY A 651 -31.02 13.31 -5.55
CA GLY A 651 -30.59 14.03 -6.72
C GLY A 651 -30.70 15.55 -6.61
N GLY A 652 -29.58 16.23 -6.63
CA GLY A 652 -29.46 17.61 -6.21
C GLY A 652 -30.45 18.53 -6.91
N ILE A 653 -30.89 19.57 -6.23
CA ILE A 653 -31.54 20.71 -6.86
C ILE A 653 -30.49 21.29 -7.80
N ARG A 654 -30.69 21.09 -9.10
CA ARG A 654 -29.83 21.67 -10.12
C ARG A 654 -30.06 23.17 -10.13
N ASP A 655 -29.01 23.93 -9.85
CA ASP A 655 -29.00 25.35 -10.14
C ASP A 655 -28.64 25.51 -11.62
N GLU A 656 -29.58 25.96 -12.45
CA GLU A 656 -29.42 26.05 -13.91
C GLU A 656 -28.21 26.90 -14.32
N ASP A 657 -27.84 27.90 -13.54
CA ASP A 657 -26.67 28.74 -13.81
C ASP A 657 -25.36 28.01 -13.50
N PHE A 658 -25.37 27.11 -12.54
CA PHE A 658 -24.21 26.33 -12.16
C PHE A 658 -24.00 25.09 -13.07
N GLU A 659 -25.08 24.49 -13.57
CA GLU A 659 -25.02 23.42 -14.57
C GLU A 659 -24.32 23.84 -15.86
N LYS A 660 -24.52 25.08 -16.27
CA LYS A 660 -23.85 25.65 -17.45
C LYS A 660 -22.36 25.87 -17.23
N LEU A 661 -21.92 25.88 -15.96
CA LEU A 661 -20.53 26.20 -15.61
C LEU A 661 -19.63 24.99 -15.44
N HIS A 662 -20.12 23.88 -14.88
CA HIS A 662 -19.20 22.89 -14.31
C HIS A 662 -19.58 21.44 -14.49
N LEU A 663 -20.87 21.11 -14.59
CA LEU A 663 -21.24 19.74 -14.34
C LEU A 663 -21.14 18.90 -15.60
N ALA A 664 -20.17 17.99 -15.57
CA ALA A 664 -20.17 16.81 -16.43
C ALA A 664 -21.29 15.85 -16.02
N ASP A 665 -21.64 14.93 -16.89
CA ASP A 665 -22.51 13.81 -16.53
C ASP A 665 -21.94 13.08 -15.31
N GLY A 666 -22.79 12.82 -14.33
CA GLY A 666 -22.41 12.17 -13.08
C GLY A 666 -22.05 13.11 -11.92
N PHE A 667 -22.31 14.42 -12.05
CA PHE A 667 -22.20 15.38 -10.95
C PHE A 667 -23.51 16.09 -10.69
N VAL A 668 -23.76 16.38 -9.42
CA VAL A 668 -24.90 17.18 -8.99
C VAL A 668 -24.45 18.23 -7.96
N SER A 669 -25.01 19.42 -8.03
CA SER A 669 -24.85 20.45 -7.00
C SER A 669 -26.06 20.47 -6.10
N VAL A 670 -25.78 20.59 -4.79
CA VAL A 670 -26.81 20.81 -3.77
C VAL A 670 -26.52 22.14 -3.07
N VAL A 671 -27.55 22.96 -2.91
CA VAL A 671 -27.47 24.26 -2.26
C VAL A 671 -28.15 24.21 -0.90
N TYR A 672 -27.44 24.63 0.14
CA TYR A 672 -27.93 24.73 1.51
C TYR A 672 -27.98 26.21 1.91
N ASP A 673 -29.08 26.63 2.55
CA ASP A 673 -29.18 27.97 3.13
C ASP A 673 -28.47 28.01 4.50
N ILE A 674 -27.65 29.04 4.70
CA ILE A 674 -26.91 29.25 5.94
C ILE A 674 -27.36 30.59 6.55
N PRO A 675 -28.20 30.56 7.58
CA PRO A 675 -28.60 31.76 8.28
C PRO A 675 -27.41 32.52 8.88
N ALA A 676 -27.48 33.86 8.88
CA ALA A 676 -26.44 34.73 9.46
C ALA A 676 -26.02 34.33 10.88
N GLY A 677 -26.96 33.81 11.67
CA GLY A 677 -26.73 33.36 13.04
C GLY A 677 -25.81 32.12 13.16
N TYR A 678 -25.51 31.43 12.04
CA TYR A 678 -24.59 30.30 12.01
C TYR A 678 -23.13 30.74 11.77
N ILE A 679 -22.92 32.01 11.38
CA ILE A 679 -21.57 32.56 11.16
C ILE A 679 -21.08 33.18 12.48
N GLU A 680 -19.99 32.72 13.01
CA GLU A 680 -19.42 33.17 14.27
C GLU A 680 -18.12 33.95 14.04
N ASN A 681 -18.09 35.22 14.42
CA ASN A 681 -16.92 36.09 14.31
C ASN A 681 -16.30 36.12 12.89
N GLY A 682 -17.14 36.08 11.85
CA GLY A 682 -16.69 36.01 10.47
C GLY A 682 -16.11 34.66 10.06
N CYS A 683 -16.38 33.59 10.80
CA CYS A 683 -15.94 32.23 10.52
C CYS A 683 -17.13 31.27 10.42
N ALA A 684 -17.00 30.30 9.51
CA ALA A 684 -17.84 29.11 9.40
C ALA A 684 -16.95 27.88 9.44
N VAL A 685 -17.25 26.95 10.34
CA VAL A 685 -16.65 25.61 10.32
C VAL A 685 -17.67 24.67 9.69
N LEU A 686 -17.42 24.28 8.46
CA LEU A 686 -18.18 23.25 7.75
C LEU A 686 -17.71 21.89 8.24
N GLU A 687 -18.62 21.08 8.74
CA GLU A 687 -18.33 19.68 9.09
C GLU A 687 -19.26 18.75 8.33
N ILE A 688 -18.72 17.67 7.81
CA ILE A 688 -19.46 16.53 7.28
C ILE A 688 -19.19 15.35 8.21
N THR A 689 -20.23 14.81 8.80
CA THR A 689 -20.14 13.77 9.82
C THR A 689 -21.11 12.63 9.54
N GLU A 690 -20.83 11.48 10.16
CA GLU A 690 -21.71 10.32 10.16
C GLU A 690 -22.09 9.81 8.75
N PRO A 691 -21.15 9.75 7.77
CA PRO A 691 -21.46 9.15 6.50
C PRO A 691 -21.69 7.63 6.67
N ILE A 692 -22.76 7.13 6.03
CA ILE A 692 -23.02 5.69 5.89
C ILE A 692 -22.77 5.37 4.42
N ASP A 693 -21.97 4.35 4.13
CA ASP A 693 -21.58 3.90 2.78
C ASP A 693 -20.69 4.85 1.96
N GLY A 694 -20.22 5.95 2.52
CA GLY A 694 -19.34 6.91 1.87
C GLY A 694 -19.89 7.55 0.61
N PHE A 695 -19.39 8.72 0.26
CA PHE A 695 -19.76 9.47 -0.95
C PHE A 695 -18.59 10.30 -1.48
N MET A 696 -18.74 10.88 -2.67
CA MET A 696 -17.70 11.65 -3.32
C MET A 696 -18.12 13.11 -3.50
N ILE A 697 -17.23 14.05 -3.15
CA ILE A 697 -17.39 15.48 -3.34
C ILE A 697 -16.21 16.05 -4.16
N SER A 698 -16.47 17.12 -4.90
CA SER A 698 -15.49 17.77 -5.77
C SER A 698 -15.13 19.18 -5.30
N GLU A 699 -16.13 19.98 -4.96
CA GLU A 699 -15.95 21.38 -4.61
C GLU A 699 -17.11 21.90 -3.77
N PHE A 700 -16.90 23.00 -3.09
CA PHE A 700 -17.96 23.75 -2.47
C PHE A 700 -17.75 25.27 -2.53
N TRP A 701 -18.86 25.99 -2.50
CA TRP A 701 -18.94 27.44 -2.53
C TRP A 701 -19.72 27.96 -1.34
N PHE A 702 -19.18 28.98 -0.69
CA PHE A 702 -19.92 29.88 0.19
C PHE A 702 -20.18 31.19 -0.56
N THR A 703 -21.42 31.49 -0.84
CA THR A 703 -21.81 32.73 -1.50
C THR A 703 -22.77 33.49 -0.59
N LYS A 704 -22.64 34.80 -0.56
CA LYS A 704 -23.60 35.64 0.19
C LYS A 704 -24.96 35.54 -0.47
N ALA A 705 -26.04 35.33 0.35
CA ALA A 705 -27.42 35.18 -0.13
C ALA A 705 -28.00 36.48 -0.63
#